data_48a96571cd0be1ec6af15e872ed3a582
#
_entry.id   48a96571cd0be1ec6af15e872ed3a582
#
_cell.length_a   1.000
_cell.length_b   1.000
_cell.length_c   1.000
_cell.angle_alpha   90.00
_cell.angle_beta   90.00
_cell.angle_gamma   90.00
#
_symmetry.space_group_name_H-M   'P 1'
#
loop_
_entity.id
_entity.type
_entity.pdbx_description
1 polymer ?
#
loop_
_entity_poly.entity_id
_entity_poly.type
_entity_poly.pdbx_seq_one_letter_code
_entity_poly.pdbx_strand_id
1 'polypeptide(L)'
;MPSDFFYTNVSMIGDYILYRGIKDGQPTQIREKYNPTLFLPSNEKTKYRTLDGKFVEPIKPGHVSDCREFVRKYDGVQGFQVYGNTDYVYQFIGEIFPKEVDYDFNKIKIATIDIETTCDGGFPQVSNPNEEVITITYCLDGKYFVFGLGEFDLPDEYEQYSFDNEEDLLRTFLELWNEDHPDIVTGWNIKFFDIPYLVNRMIRVLGEREVNLLSPWKKIRSKTVQKMNREHETFQIMGVSVLDYLDLYRTFTYVNQESYRLDHIANVELGDAKLSYDEFDSMAEFYKQDFQKFVEYNVKDVELIIRLEEKLKLIELSLALAYSAKVNFEDVFSQVRTWDQIIYHYLSEQNIVIPMKTGSKKDEQYAGAYVKDPIVGQHDWVVSFDLNSLYPHLIMQYNISPETKIDQDKDYMITPNGILEGSDRPKKALLKHKSKDYSIAANGTCYRRDVQGFLPALMEKMYEERSMYKKKMIECQKQKEKDPDNRELDYQIAKFNNFQLVRKIQLNSAYGAIGNQYFRYFDVDMAEAITLSGQLSIRWIQDSLNKFLNNALDSEDKDYIIASDTDSVYIRLGDLVDKVCKKKDDNSIVDFLDDSCEKIIEPFIEKEYDRLSRLMNAYTNKMVMGREVIANKGIWTAKKRYMLNVFDSEGVRFTEPKLKIMGIETSRSSTPAIVRKKLKEVIGLIMSTDEDTIIQFIDDFRDEFNQLDPEDISFPRSVSGMEKYEDSNTVYAKGTPIAVKGSLIYNRMIKDRGLSRKYKSIVEGDKVKFTYLKVPNPTNDHVIAFPNSLPKELDIHRFVDYDLQFDKSFLDPLKNILNVVGWNTEKVNTLESFFA
;
A
#
# COMPACT_ATOMS: atom_id res chain seq x y z
N MET A 1 27.36 16.30 -8.66
CA MET A 1 27.08 16.07 -10.09
C MET A 1 26.33 14.77 -10.18
N PRO A 2 25.27 14.65 -11.01
CA PRO A 2 24.58 13.39 -11.20
C PRO A 2 25.55 12.34 -11.71
N SER A 3 25.38 11.08 -11.29
CA SER A 3 26.27 10.00 -11.69
C SER A 3 26.16 9.70 -13.18
N ASP A 4 27.30 9.46 -13.79
CA ASP A 4 27.42 9.06 -15.19
C ASP A 4 27.43 7.53 -15.36
N PHE A 5 27.19 6.79 -14.27
CA PHE A 5 27.21 5.33 -14.29
C PHE A 5 26.14 4.72 -13.38
N PHE A 6 25.07 4.19 -13.99
CA PHE A 6 24.00 3.47 -13.32
C PHE A 6 23.26 2.54 -14.29
N TYR A 7 22.59 1.50 -13.77
CA TYR A 7 21.80 0.58 -14.59
C TYR A 7 20.35 1.04 -14.71
N THR A 8 19.69 0.69 -15.83
CA THR A 8 18.24 0.83 -16.00
C THR A 8 17.54 -0.53 -16.04
N ASN A 9 18.25 -1.58 -16.47
CA ASN A 9 17.76 -2.96 -16.39
C ASN A 9 18.93 -3.93 -16.40
N VAL A 10 18.87 -4.96 -15.56
CA VAL A 10 19.82 -6.08 -15.58
C VAL A 10 19.02 -7.37 -15.64
N SER A 11 19.21 -8.12 -16.70
CA SER A 11 18.49 -9.37 -16.95
C SER A 11 19.46 -10.50 -17.25
N MET A 12 18.95 -11.73 -17.39
CA MET A 12 19.81 -12.88 -17.68
C MET A 12 19.15 -13.85 -18.68
N ILE A 13 19.95 -14.29 -19.65
CA ILE A 13 19.56 -15.33 -20.61
C ILE A 13 20.66 -16.39 -20.64
N GLY A 14 20.35 -17.60 -20.15
CA GLY A 14 21.34 -18.67 -20.03
C GLY A 14 22.50 -18.24 -19.12
N ASP A 15 23.70 -18.23 -19.67
CA ASP A 15 24.92 -17.83 -18.96
C ASP A 15 25.27 -16.35 -19.15
N TYR A 16 24.43 -15.61 -19.88
CA TYR A 16 24.70 -14.21 -20.20
C TYR A 16 23.92 -13.26 -19.30
N ILE A 17 24.61 -12.30 -18.72
CA ILE A 17 24.03 -11.09 -18.19
C ILE A 17 23.80 -10.11 -19.33
N LEU A 18 22.63 -9.48 -19.28
CA LEU A 18 22.17 -8.42 -20.17
C LEU A 18 22.05 -7.15 -19.35
N TYR A 19 23.04 -6.30 -19.44
CA TYR A 19 23.08 -5.02 -18.74
C TYR A 19 22.63 -3.89 -19.68
N ARG A 20 21.71 -3.07 -19.22
CA ARG A 20 21.32 -1.82 -19.85
C ARG A 20 21.42 -0.70 -18.81
N GLY A 21 21.90 0.47 -19.21
CA GLY A 21 22.09 1.61 -18.32
C GLY A 21 22.86 2.74 -18.94
N ILE A 22 23.31 3.64 -18.11
CA ILE A 22 24.15 4.78 -18.48
C ILE A 22 25.59 4.48 -18.04
N LYS A 23 26.55 4.75 -18.93
CA LYS A 23 27.98 4.70 -18.62
C LYS A 23 28.68 5.88 -19.30
N ASP A 24 29.49 6.61 -18.54
CA ASP A 24 30.16 7.84 -19.01
C ASP A 24 29.14 8.85 -19.60
N GLY A 25 27.95 8.91 -19.01
CA GLY A 25 26.87 9.79 -19.44
C GLY A 25 26.12 9.36 -20.70
N GLN A 26 26.42 8.18 -21.27
CA GLN A 26 25.86 7.66 -22.51
C GLN A 26 25.07 6.36 -22.29
N PRO A 27 23.95 6.14 -23.00
CA PRO A 27 23.24 4.87 -23.01
C PRO A 27 24.17 3.73 -23.42
N THR A 28 24.17 2.66 -22.65
CA THR A 28 25.07 1.51 -22.84
C THR A 28 24.32 0.20 -22.70
N GLN A 29 24.64 -0.75 -23.58
CA GLN A 29 24.13 -2.12 -23.52
C GLN A 29 25.30 -3.09 -23.55
N ILE A 30 25.34 -4.02 -22.59
CA ILE A 30 26.41 -5.02 -22.48
C ILE A 30 25.77 -6.41 -22.38
N ARG A 31 26.28 -7.35 -23.17
CA ARG A 31 25.95 -8.76 -23.09
C ARG A 31 27.23 -9.55 -22.86
N GLU A 32 27.37 -10.10 -21.66
CA GLU A 32 28.57 -10.84 -21.30
C GLU A 32 28.26 -12.13 -20.54
N LYS A 33 29.12 -13.13 -20.68
CA LYS A 33 29.04 -14.34 -19.85
C LYS A 33 29.43 -14.00 -18.43
N TYR A 34 28.64 -14.50 -17.47
CA TYR A 34 28.86 -14.23 -16.07
C TYR A 34 29.32 -15.49 -15.33
N ASN A 35 30.34 -15.31 -14.50
CA ASN A 35 30.88 -16.34 -13.62
C ASN A 35 30.57 -15.97 -12.16
N PRO A 36 29.43 -16.43 -11.62
CA PRO A 36 29.03 -16.13 -10.26
C PRO A 36 30.02 -16.67 -9.22
N THR A 37 30.09 -15.96 -8.09
CA THR A 37 30.87 -16.41 -6.93
C THR A 37 29.95 -17.13 -5.94
N LEU A 38 30.32 -18.34 -5.57
CA LEU A 38 29.75 -19.12 -4.48
C LEU A 38 30.79 -19.26 -3.38
N PHE A 39 30.41 -19.79 -2.22
CA PHE A 39 31.32 -19.94 -1.09
C PHE A 39 31.17 -21.32 -0.46
N LEU A 40 32.28 -21.90 -0.03
CA LEU A 40 32.35 -23.14 0.70
C LEU A 40 32.98 -22.94 2.09
N PRO A 41 32.68 -23.80 3.08
CA PRO A 41 33.37 -23.78 4.37
C PRO A 41 34.88 -23.91 4.18
N SER A 42 35.62 -23.12 4.91
CA SER A 42 37.09 -23.17 4.94
C SER A 42 37.61 -23.46 6.34
N ASN A 43 38.61 -24.36 6.42
CA ASN A 43 39.33 -24.59 7.67
C ASN A 43 40.40 -23.51 7.93
N GLU A 44 40.75 -22.75 6.92
CA GLU A 44 41.72 -21.67 7.03
C GLU A 44 41.03 -20.33 7.31
N LYS A 45 41.75 -19.43 7.97
CA LYS A 45 41.26 -18.07 8.24
C LYS A 45 41.23 -17.28 6.95
N THR A 46 40.03 -16.95 6.46
CA THR A 46 39.81 -16.07 5.31
C THR A 46 39.23 -14.72 5.75
N LYS A 47 39.11 -13.79 4.83
CA LYS A 47 38.39 -12.54 5.10
C LYS A 47 36.86 -12.70 5.16
N TYR A 48 36.33 -13.78 4.58
CA TYR A 48 34.89 -14.03 4.47
C TYR A 48 34.43 -14.94 5.63
N ARG A 49 33.23 -14.59 6.14
CA ARG A 49 32.58 -15.35 7.21
C ARG A 49 31.11 -15.54 6.92
N THR A 50 30.53 -16.61 7.45
CA THR A 50 29.09 -16.79 7.52
C THR A 50 28.50 -15.94 8.66
N LEU A 51 27.17 -15.89 8.75
CA LEU A 51 26.45 -15.20 9.84
C LEU A 51 26.81 -15.77 11.23
N ASP A 52 27.08 -17.09 11.32
CA ASP A 52 27.52 -17.76 12.55
C ASP A 52 29.04 -17.69 12.77
N GLY A 53 29.73 -16.89 11.99
CA GLY A 53 31.17 -16.58 12.17
C GLY A 53 32.16 -17.61 11.63
N LYS A 54 31.70 -18.69 10.95
CA LYS A 54 32.58 -19.68 10.33
C LYS A 54 33.28 -19.09 9.12
N PHE A 55 34.53 -19.51 8.88
CA PHE A 55 35.27 -19.07 7.71
C PHE A 55 34.76 -19.77 6.45
N VAL A 56 34.67 -19.02 5.36
CA VAL A 56 34.32 -19.52 4.04
C VAL A 56 35.27 -18.96 2.99
N GLU A 57 35.47 -19.72 1.92
CA GLU A 57 36.29 -19.30 0.79
C GLU A 57 35.49 -19.19 -0.51
N PRO A 58 35.78 -18.23 -1.38
CA PRO A 58 35.07 -18.05 -2.63
C PRO A 58 35.48 -19.10 -3.65
N ILE A 59 34.52 -19.61 -4.38
CA ILE A 59 34.72 -20.50 -5.53
C ILE A 59 33.98 -19.95 -6.75
N LYS A 60 34.48 -20.25 -7.93
CA LYS A 60 33.83 -19.96 -9.22
C LYS A 60 33.70 -21.26 -10.00
N PRO A 61 32.62 -22.02 -9.85
CA PRO A 61 32.43 -23.32 -10.54
C PRO A 61 32.45 -23.21 -12.06
N GLY A 62 32.16 -22.05 -12.60
CA GLY A 62 32.07 -21.76 -14.03
C GLY A 62 31.04 -20.66 -14.32
N HIS A 63 30.32 -20.82 -15.42
CA HIS A 63 29.22 -19.89 -15.76
C HIS A 63 27.97 -20.15 -14.91
N VAL A 64 26.91 -19.41 -15.15
CA VAL A 64 25.64 -19.51 -14.39
C VAL A 64 25.08 -20.92 -14.40
N SER A 65 25.10 -21.63 -15.55
CA SER A 65 24.67 -23.02 -15.66
C SER A 65 25.48 -23.95 -14.78
N ASP A 66 26.81 -23.80 -14.78
CA ASP A 66 27.71 -24.62 -13.97
C ASP A 66 27.48 -24.37 -12.47
N CYS A 67 27.28 -23.11 -12.09
CA CYS A 67 26.95 -22.76 -10.70
C CYS A 67 25.62 -23.36 -10.24
N ARG A 68 24.58 -23.35 -11.10
CA ARG A 68 23.29 -23.98 -10.81
C ARG A 68 23.42 -25.50 -10.67
N GLU A 69 24.19 -26.13 -11.54
CA GLU A 69 24.44 -27.55 -11.45
C GLU A 69 25.22 -27.88 -10.18
N PHE A 70 26.26 -27.10 -9.86
CA PHE A 70 27.03 -27.24 -8.63
C PHE A 70 26.15 -27.17 -7.39
N VAL A 71 25.32 -26.13 -7.27
CA VAL A 71 24.37 -26.00 -6.14
C VAL A 71 23.44 -27.21 -6.05
N ARG A 72 22.85 -27.64 -7.18
CA ARG A 72 21.94 -28.80 -7.21
C ARG A 72 22.63 -30.10 -6.81
N LYS A 73 23.88 -30.30 -7.24
CA LYS A 73 24.66 -31.50 -6.95
C LYS A 73 24.95 -31.68 -5.45
N TYR A 74 25.15 -30.54 -4.75
CA TYR A 74 25.52 -30.53 -3.34
C TYR A 74 24.37 -30.19 -2.41
N ASP A 75 23.16 -29.95 -2.94
CA ASP A 75 21.98 -29.72 -2.14
C ASP A 75 21.61 -30.96 -1.31
N GLY A 76 21.44 -30.76 0.00
CA GLY A 76 21.13 -31.84 0.95
C GLY A 76 22.30 -32.78 1.27
N VAL A 77 23.50 -32.59 0.74
CA VAL A 77 24.67 -33.40 1.05
C VAL A 77 25.17 -33.06 2.47
N GLN A 78 25.11 -34.06 3.37
CA GLN A 78 25.50 -33.90 4.75
C GLN A 78 26.99 -33.51 4.87
N GLY A 79 27.26 -32.40 5.61
CA GLY A 79 28.61 -31.90 5.81
C GLY A 79 29.17 -31.02 4.68
N PHE A 80 28.40 -30.83 3.62
CA PHE A 80 28.77 -29.95 2.50
C PHE A 80 27.74 -28.86 2.30
N GLN A 81 28.05 -27.66 2.73
CA GLN A 81 27.12 -26.52 2.63
C GLN A 81 27.67 -25.47 1.67
N VAL A 82 26.83 -25.05 0.73
CA VAL A 82 27.11 -23.95 -0.21
C VAL A 82 26.50 -22.69 0.33
N TYR A 83 27.20 -21.56 0.21
CA TYR A 83 26.72 -20.24 0.61
C TYR A 83 26.80 -19.27 -0.57
N GLY A 84 26.09 -18.16 -0.46
CA GLY A 84 26.11 -17.06 -1.40
C GLY A 84 24.75 -16.72 -2.01
N ASN A 85 24.74 -15.70 -2.84
CA ASN A 85 23.51 -15.25 -3.52
C ASN A 85 23.33 -15.99 -4.84
N THR A 86 22.32 -16.83 -4.95
CA THR A 86 21.96 -17.54 -6.19
C THR A 86 21.02 -16.78 -7.11
N ASP A 87 20.55 -15.60 -6.68
CA ASP A 87 19.92 -14.65 -7.56
C ASP A 87 21.01 -13.86 -8.30
N TYR A 88 21.59 -14.47 -9.34
CA TYR A 88 22.84 -14.03 -9.98
C TYR A 88 22.75 -12.65 -10.63
N VAL A 89 21.56 -12.19 -11.03
CA VAL A 89 21.35 -10.80 -11.49
C VAL A 89 21.74 -9.80 -10.40
N TYR A 90 21.30 -10.03 -9.17
CA TYR A 90 21.59 -9.12 -8.05
C TYR A 90 23.00 -9.29 -7.50
N GLN A 91 23.58 -10.49 -7.64
CA GLN A 91 25.00 -10.68 -7.36
C GLN A 91 25.83 -9.81 -8.30
N PHE A 92 25.53 -9.84 -9.61
CA PHE A 92 26.18 -8.99 -10.61
C PHE A 92 25.99 -7.50 -10.31
N ILE A 93 24.76 -7.05 -10.01
CA ILE A 93 24.51 -5.65 -9.65
C ILE A 93 25.36 -5.23 -8.45
N GLY A 94 25.45 -6.06 -7.41
CA GLY A 94 26.27 -5.79 -6.24
C GLY A 94 27.77 -5.75 -6.50
N GLU A 95 28.27 -6.57 -7.44
CA GLU A 95 29.69 -6.55 -7.86
C GLU A 95 30.02 -5.27 -8.65
N ILE A 96 29.13 -4.82 -9.54
CA ILE A 96 29.34 -3.60 -10.34
C ILE A 96 29.10 -2.34 -9.50
N PHE A 97 28.14 -2.38 -8.60
CA PHE A 97 27.77 -1.25 -7.74
C PHE A 97 27.99 -1.60 -6.24
N PRO A 98 29.24 -1.72 -5.78
CA PRO A 98 29.50 -2.08 -4.38
C PRO A 98 29.04 -1.02 -3.38
N LYS A 99 28.98 0.26 -3.79
CA LYS A 99 28.45 1.38 -3.00
C LYS A 99 27.02 1.73 -3.42
N GLU A 100 26.48 2.81 -2.85
CA GLU A 100 25.20 3.37 -3.29
C GLU A 100 25.23 3.70 -4.78
N VAL A 101 24.09 3.48 -5.46
CA VAL A 101 23.94 3.82 -6.87
C VAL A 101 23.47 5.26 -6.95
N ASP A 102 24.33 6.12 -7.45
CA ASP A 102 23.95 7.50 -7.76
C ASP A 102 23.46 7.56 -9.21
N TYR A 103 22.26 8.07 -9.45
CA TYR A 103 21.58 8.05 -10.73
C TYR A 103 21.02 9.43 -11.10
N ASP A 104 20.83 9.65 -12.40
CA ASP A 104 20.18 10.83 -12.95
C ASP A 104 18.84 10.43 -13.57
N PHE A 105 17.74 10.85 -12.89
CA PHE A 105 16.38 10.56 -13.35
C PHE A 105 16.13 11.01 -14.79
N ASN A 106 16.67 12.16 -15.19
CA ASN A 106 16.44 12.74 -16.50
C ASN A 106 17.12 11.95 -17.65
N LYS A 107 17.99 10.99 -17.33
CA LYS A 107 18.63 10.11 -18.32
C LYS A 107 17.91 8.76 -18.48
N ILE A 108 16.86 8.54 -17.73
CA ILE A 108 16.03 7.33 -17.79
C ILE A 108 14.85 7.61 -18.72
N LYS A 109 14.77 6.88 -19.82
CA LYS A 109 13.70 7.03 -20.81
C LYS A 109 12.41 6.40 -20.34
N ILE A 110 11.38 7.22 -20.16
CA ILE A 110 10.08 6.78 -19.72
C ILE A 110 9.06 6.97 -20.85
N ALA A 111 8.42 5.85 -21.23
CA ALA A 111 7.33 5.86 -22.18
C ALA A 111 5.99 5.66 -21.47
N THR A 112 5.00 6.49 -21.79
CA THR A 112 3.61 6.27 -21.41
C THR A 112 2.83 5.81 -22.64
N ILE A 113 2.05 4.73 -22.51
CA ILE A 113 1.29 4.14 -23.63
C ILE A 113 -0.15 3.86 -23.20
N ASP A 114 -1.06 4.00 -24.16
CA ASP A 114 -2.43 3.53 -24.11
C ASP A 114 -2.86 3.08 -25.50
N ILE A 115 -3.67 2.00 -25.59
CA ILE A 115 -4.18 1.46 -26.85
C ILE A 115 -5.69 1.35 -26.83
N GLU A 116 -6.31 1.56 -27.96
CA GLU A 116 -7.73 1.28 -28.15
C GLU A 116 -7.95 0.30 -29.32
N THR A 117 -8.97 -0.54 -29.19
CA THR A 117 -9.27 -1.61 -30.15
C THR A 117 -10.68 -1.51 -30.66
N THR A 118 -10.95 -2.17 -31.79
CA THR A 118 -12.34 -2.46 -32.17
C THR A 118 -12.99 -3.32 -31.08
N CYS A 119 -14.31 -3.29 -31.04
CA CYS A 119 -15.11 -4.13 -30.14
C CYS A 119 -16.38 -4.67 -30.84
N ASP A 120 -16.33 -4.84 -32.11
CA ASP A 120 -17.47 -5.32 -32.91
C ASP A 120 -17.89 -6.75 -32.55
N GLY A 121 -16.94 -7.59 -32.21
CA GLY A 121 -17.17 -8.96 -31.72
C GLY A 121 -17.46 -9.06 -30.23
N GLY A 122 -17.42 -7.94 -29.51
CA GLY A 122 -17.52 -7.84 -28.07
C GLY A 122 -16.25 -7.26 -27.44
N PHE A 123 -16.13 -7.31 -26.10
CA PHE A 123 -14.96 -6.76 -25.43
C PHE A 123 -13.67 -7.54 -25.78
N PRO A 124 -12.55 -6.86 -26.08
CA PRO A 124 -11.30 -7.47 -26.49
C PRO A 124 -10.75 -8.40 -25.40
N GLN A 125 -10.27 -9.57 -25.83
CA GLN A 125 -9.71 -10.59 -24.95
C GLN A 125 -8.22 -10.76 -25.23
N VAL A 126 -7.40 -10.62 -24.20
CA VAL A 126 -5.93 -10.76 -24.29
C VAL A 126 -5.51 -12.13 -24.86
N SER A 127 -6.14 -13.22 -24.38
CA SER A 127 -5.82 -14.58 -24.81
C SER A 127 -6.30 -14.93 -26.22
N ASN A 128 -7.19 -14.15 -26.79
CA ASN A 128 -7.70 -14.30 -28.15
C ASN A 128 -7.94 -12.93 -28.82
N PRO A 129 -6.87 -12.23 -29.22
CA PRO A 129 -6.92 -10.85 -29.70
C PRO A 129 -7.47 -10.79 -31.12
N ASN A 130 -8.80 -10.91 -31.25
CA ASN A 130 -9.49 -10.88 -32.55
C ASN A 130 -9.77 -9.46 -33.04
N GLU A 131 -9.94 -8.52 -32.13
CA GLU A 131 -10.24 -7.13 -32.43
C GLU A 131 -8.99 -6.38 -32.91
N GLU A 132 -9.12 -5.49 -33.87
CA GLU A 132 -8.02 -4.69 -34.41
C GLU A 132 -7.61 -3.60 -33.42
N VAL A 133 -6.32 -3.30 -33.31
CA VAL A 133 -5.81 -2.10 -32.65
C VAL A 133 -6.02 -0.92 -33.58
N ILE A 134 -6.85 0.04 -33.20
CA ILE A 134 -7.25 1.16 -34.03
C ILE A 134 -6.59 2.48 -33.67
N THR A 135 -6.17 2.64 -32.40
CA THR A 135 -5.28 3.75 -32.01
C THR A 135 -4.22 3.29 -31.02
N ILE A 136 -3.07 3.94 -31.10
CA ILE A 136 -1.99 3.86 -30.10
C ILE A 136 -1.54 5.29 -29.82
N THR A 137 -1.60 5.70 -28.56
CA THR A 137 -0.92 6.91 -28.11
C THR A 137 0.32 6.53 -27.31
N TYR A 138 1.46 6.98 -27.76
CA TYR A 138 2.78 6.69 -27.19
C TYR A 138 3.52 7.99 -26.89
N CYS A 139 3.84 8.28 -25.64
CA CYS A 139 4.59 9.44 -25.26
C CYS A 139 5.95 9.00 -24.67
N LEU A 140 7.04 9.36 -25.34
CA LEU A 140 8.41 9.09 -24.90
C LEU A 140 9.10 10.41 -24.52
N ASP A 141 9.51 10.54 -23.26
CA ASP A 141 10.18 11.74 -22.72
C ASP A 141 9.47 13.06 -23.05
N GLY A 142 8.13 13.05 -23.00
CA GLY A 142 7.29 14.22 -23.28
C GLY A 142 6.98 14.47 -24.76
N LYS A 143 7.49 13.64 -25.68
CA LYS A 143 7.17 13.69 -27.09
C LYS A 143 6.07 12.69 -27.42
N TYR A 144 4.96 13.18 -27.95
CA TYR A 144 3.79 12.37 -28.27
C TYR A 144 3.84 11.86 -29.70
N PHE A 145 3.53 10.58 -29.89
CA PHE A 145 3.35 9.89 -31.15
C PHE A 145 1.95 9.24 -31.13
N VAL A 146 1.09 9.63 -32.06
CA VAL A 146 -0.29 9.15 -32.11
C VAL A 146 -0.53 8.43 -33.43
N PHE A 147 -0.96 7.18 -33.34
CA PHE A 147 -1.21 6.28 -34.46
C PHE A 147 -2.71 6.00 -34.52
N GLY A 148 -3.31 6.08 -35.73
CA GLY A 148 -4.73 5.80 -35.89
C GLY A 148 -5.08 5.13 -37.23
N LEU A 149 -6.07 4.26 -37.21
CA LEU A 149 -6.67 3.66 -38.41
C LEU A 149 -7.77 4.60 -38.95
N GLY A 150 -7.38 5.60 -39.73
CA GLY A 150 -8.26 6.61 -40.30
C GLY A 150 -7.64 8.00 -40.21
N GLU A 151 -8.31 8.95 -40.83
CA GLU A 151 -7.87 10.35 -40.81
C GLU A 151 -8.29 11.05 -39.51
N PHE A 152 -7.36 11.78 -38.93
CA PHE A 152 -7.57 12.64 -37.78
C PHE A 152 -6.58 13.80 -37.80
N ASP A 153 -6.84 14.85 -37.03
CA ASP A 153 -6.01 16.05 -36.99
C ASP A 153 -5.82 16.52 -35.53
N LEU A 154 -4.57 16.54 -35.08
CA LEU A 154 -4.21 16.96 -33.74
C LEU A 154 -3.30 18.22 -33.82
N PRO A 155 -3.17 19.02 -32.74
CA PRO A 155 -2.23 20.13 -32.68
C PRO A 155 -0.78 19.74 -33.04
N ASP A 156 -0.01 20.70 -33.54
CA ASP A 156 1.38 20.50 -34.03
C ASP A 156 2.35 19.90 -33.00
N GLU A 157 1.97 19.88 -31.72
CA GLU A 157 2.77 19.26 -30.64
C GLU A 157 2.72 17.74 -30.63
N TYR A 158 1.78 17.13 -31.39
CA TYR A 158 1.63 15.68 -31.54
C TYR A 158 2.18 15.23 -32.89
N GLU A 159 3.11 14.28 -32.90
CA GLU A 159 3.47 13.58 -34.14
C GLU A 159 2.38 12.55 -34.47
N GLN A 160 1.68 12.74 -35.55
CA GLN A 160 0.50 11.95 -35.91
C GLN A 160 0.74 11.10 -37.19
N TYR A 161 0.22 9.87 -37.17
CA TYR A 161 0.36 8.88 -38.22
C TYR A 161 -0.98 8.24 -38.51
N SER A 162 -1.54 8.47 -39.68
CA SER A 162 -2.79 7.90 -40.18
C SER A 162 -2.53 6.71 -41.10
N PHE A 163 -3.31 5.64 -40.94
CA PHE A 163 -3.14 4.38 -41.68
C PHE A 163 -4.47 3.87 -42.20
N ASP A 164 -4.42 3.14 -43.32
CA ASP A 164 -5.56 2.46 -43.92
C ASP A 164 -5.74 1.01 -43.45
N ASN A 165 -4.72 0.45 -42.79
CA ASN A 165 -4.74 -0.92 -42.28
C ASN A 165 -3.87 -1.07 -41.01
N GLU A 166 -4.22 -2.05 -40.17
CA GLU A 166 -3.58 -2.31 -38.87
C GLU A 166 -2.13 -2.80 -39.01
N GLU A 167 -1.80 -3.56 -40.07
CA GLU A 167 -0.44 -4.07 -40.23
C GLU A 167 0.57 -2.93 -40.37
N ASP A 168 0.28 -1.91 -41.14
CA ASP A 168 1.14 -0.76 -41.34
C ASP A 168 1.23 0.08 -40.03
N LEU A 169 0.11 0.27 -39.32
CA LEU A 169 0.10 0.93 -38.01
C LEU A 169 1.01 0.23 -37.02
N LEU A 170 0.83 -1.08 -36.83
CA LEU A 170 1.62 -1.86 -35.87
C LEU A 170 3.10 -1.93 -36.26
N ARG A 171 3.41 -1.99 -37.53
CA ARG A 171 4.77 -2.02 -38.07
C ARG A 171 5.48 -0.68 -37.82
N THR A 172 4.85 0.43 -38.12
CA THR A 172 5.41 1.77 -37.92
C THR A 172 5.59 2.05 -36.42
N PHE A 173 4.64 1.69 -35.58
CA PHE A 173 4.80 1.78 -34.14
C PHE A 173 5.99 0.94 -33.64
N LEU A 174 6.14 -0.29 -34.13
CA LEU A 174 7.24 -1.18 -33.73
C LEU A 174 8.60 -0.65 -34.20
N GLU A 175 8.68 -0.05 -35.40
CA GLU A 175 9.88 0.60 -35.91
C GLU A 175 10.30 1.77 -35.01
N LEU A 176 9.37 2.68 -34.68
CA LEU A 176 9.62 3.81 -33.79
C LEU A 176 10.07 3.35 -32.41
N TRP A 177 9.41 2.35 -31.82
CA TRP A 177 9.80 1.77 -30.55
C TRP A 177 11.22 1.14 -30.61
N ASN A 178 11.54 0.46 -31.71
CA ASN A 178 12.85 -0.20 -31.87
C ASN A 178 13.98 0.79 -32.15
N GLU A 179 13.72 1.94 -32.74
CA GLU A 179 14.71 3.01 -32.95
C GLU A 179 15.19 3.59 -31.61
N ASP A 180 14.28 3.77 -30.67
CA ASP A 180 14.58 4.34 -29.35
C ASP A 180 13.82 3.63 -28.21
N HIS A 181 14.33 2.47 -27.83
CA HIS A 181 13.72 1.67 -26.77
C HIS A 181 13.61 2.44 -25.45
N PRO A 182 12.43 2.52 -24.80
CA PRO A 182 12.30 3.06 -23.46
C PRO A 182 13.03 2.19 -22.44
N ASP A 183 13.43 2.76 -21.30
CA ASP A 183 13.90 2.02 -20.12
C ASP A 183 12.72 1.53 -19.30
N ILE A 184 11.68 2.36 -19.25
CA ILE A 184 10.43 2.10 -18.55
C ILE A 184 9.28 2.36 -19.49
N VAL A 185 8.31 1.43 -19.51
CA VAL A 185 6.99 1.68 -20.09
C VAL A 185 5.95 1.68 -18.98
N THR A 186 5.11 2.69 -18.97
CA THR A 186 4.02 2.89 -18.01
C THR A 186 2.70 3.21 -18.71
N GLY A 187 1.62 3.09 -17.97
CA GLY A 187 0.25 3.34 -18.39
C GLY A 187 -0.72 2.78 -17.37
N TRP A 188 -2.02 2.88 -17.62
CA TRP A 188 -3.04 2.44 -16.67
C TRP A 188 -3.52 1.02 -16.93
N ASN A 189 -3.16 0.09 -16.06
CA ASN A 189 -3.45 -1.36 -16.18
C ASN A 189 -2.75 -2.05 -17.38
N ILE A 190 -1.69 -1.45 -17.90
CA ILE A 190 -0.97 -1.94 -19.09
C ILE A 190 -0.40 -3.35 -18.94
N LYS A 191 -0.09 -3.75 -17.71
CA LYS A 191 0.49 -5.07 -17.41
C LYS A 191 -0.47 -6.22 -17.68
N PHE A 192 -1.78 -5.98 -17.56
CA PHE A 192 -2.80 -7.01 -17.71
C PHE A 192 -3.68 -6.83 -18.92
N PHE A 193 -3.59 -5.69 -19.63
CA PHE A 193 -4.36 -5.45 -20.83
C PHE A 193 -3.49 -4.96 -22.01
N ASP A 194 -3.02 -3.72 -22.01
CA ASP A 194 -2.40 -3.09 -23.19
C ASP A 194 -1.18 -3.86 -23.71
N ILE A 195 -0.20 -4.10 -22.86
CA ILE A 195 1.02 -4.81 -23.27
C ILE A 195 0.72 -6.25 -23.71
N PRO A 196 -0.02 -7.07 -22.94
CA PRO A 196 -0.36 -8.43 -23.38
C PRO A 196 -1.23 -8.46 -24.64
N TYR A 197 -2.19 -7.55 -24.77
CA TYR A 197 -3.02 -7.46 -25.96
C TYR A 197 -2.19 -7.09 -27.19
N LEU A 198 -1.40 -6.02 -27.09
CA LEU A 198 -0.54 -5.54 -28.17
C LEU A 198 0.46 -6.63 -28.62
N VAL A 199 1.14 -7.28 -27.68
CA VAL A 199 2.08 -8.36 -27.97
C VAL A 199 1.36 -9.52 -28.70
N ASN A 200 0.25 -10.02 -28.17
CA ASN A 200 -0.49 -11.12 -28.78
C ASN A 200 -1.09 -10.73 -30.13
N ARG A 201 -1.58 -9.51 -30.29
CA ARG A 201 -2.10 -8.99 -31.57
C ARG A 201 -1.00 -8.85 -32.62
N MET A 202 0.14 -8.27 -32.26
CA MET A 202 1.31 -8.18 -33.13
C MET A 202 1.83 -9.56 -33.53
N ILE A 203 1.86 -10.54 -32.62
CA ILE A 203 2.23 -11.93 -32.99
C ILE A 203 1.32 -12.46 -34.10
N ARG A 204 0.03 -12.18 -34.02
CA ARG A 204 -0.98 -12.62 -34.98
C ARG A 204 -0.86 -11.90 -36.32
N VAL A 205 -0.58 -10.61 -36.33
CA VAL A 205 -0.53 -9.77 -37.54
C VAL A 205 0.85 -9.76 -38.18
N LEU A 206 1.92 -9.53 -37.38
CA LEU A 206 3.30 -9.37 -37.89
C LEU A 206 4.15 -10.64 -37.73
N GLY A 207 3.77 -11.53 -36.80
CA GLY A 207 4.52 -12.74 -36.47
C GLY A 207 5.47 -12.57 -35.29
N GLU A 208 5.75 -13.68 -34.59
CA GLU A 208 6.55 -13.72 -33.35
C GLU A 208 7.96 -13.10 -33.48
N ARG A 209 8.58 -13.25 -34.65
CA ARG A 209 9.93 -12.74 -34.89
C ARG A 209 10.01 -11.21 -34.83
N GLU A 210 9.03 -10.54 -35.42
CA GLU A 210 8.97 -9.08 -35.46
C GLU A 210 8.69 -8.52 -34.07
N VAL A 211 7.76 -9.09 -33.34
CA VAL A 211 7.38 -8.65 -32.00
C VAL A 211 8.54 -8.66 -31.00
N ASN A 212 9.52 -9.54 -31.19
CA ASN A 212 10.73 -9.54 -30.37
C ASN A 212 11.55 -8.24 -30.48
N LEU A 213 11.31 -7.38 -31.49
CA LEU A 213 11.93 -6.06 -31.62
C LEU A 213 11.46 -5.06 -30.55
N LEU A 214 10.36 -5.33 -29.83
CA LEU A 214 10.02 -4.56 -28.64
C LEU A 214 11.10 -4.64 -27.55
N SER A 215 11.91 -5.69 -27.57
CA SER A 215 13.03 -5.87 -26.65
C SER A 215 14.36 -5.46 -27.27
N PRO A 216 15.19 -4.62 -26.63
CA PRO A 216 16.54 -4.33 -27.08
C PRO A 216 17.42 -5.59 -27.17
N TRP A 217 17.04 -6.65 -26.49
CA TRP A 217 17.69 -7.95 -26.54
C TRP A 217 17.00 -8.95 -27.48
N LYS A 218 16.00 -8.50 -28.23
CA LYS A 218 15.18 -9.32 -29.16
C LYS A 218 14.62 -10.57 -28.48
N LYS A 219 14.12 -10.39 -27.25
CA LYS A 219 13.57 -11.46 -26.45
C LYS A 219 12.44 -10.99 -25.56
N ILE A 220 11.25 -11.57 -25.78
CA ILE A 220 10.06 -11.42 -24.93
C ILE A 220 9.77 -12.79 -24.29
N ARG A 221 9.30 -12.81 -23.07
CA ARG A 221 8.88 -14.04 -22.37
C ARG A 221 7.45 -13.87 -21.85
N SER A 222 6.59 -14.82 -22.20
CA SER A 222 5.28 -14.95 -21.55
C SER A 222 5.46 -15.48 -20.13
N LYS A 223 4.63 -14.98 -19.23
CA LYS A 223 4.58 -15.38 -17.83
C LYS A 223 3.14 -15.37 -17.35
N THR A 224 2.68 -16.48 -16.79
CA THR A 224 1.38 -16.55 -16.12
C THR A 224 1.50 -16.05 -14.69
N VAL A 225 0.64 -15.11 -14.33
CA VAL A 225 0.55 -14.53 -12.99
C VAL A 225 -0.84 -14.80 -12.41
N GLN A 226 -0.90 -15.33 -11.20
CA GLN A 226 -2.14 -15.49 -10.46
C GLN A 226 -2.52 -14.17 -9.75
N LYS A 227 -3.65 -13.56 -10.10
CA LYS A 227 -4.19 -12.37 -9.45
C LYS A 227 -5.70 -12.54 -9.28
N MET A 228 -6.22 -12.34 -8.07
CA MET A 228 -7.65 -12.45 -7.76
C MET A 228 -8.28 -13.79 -8.20
N ASN A 229 -7.60 -14.90 -7.91
CA ASN A 229 -8.00 -16.27 -8.29
C ASN A 229 -8.12 -16.53 -9.81
N ARG A 230 -7.52 -15.67 -10.64
CA ARG A 230 -7.43 -15.85 -12.09
C ARG A 230 -6.00 -15.90 -12.56
N GLU A 231 -5.80 -16.65 -13.62
CA GLU A 231 -4.55 -16.66 -14.36
C GLU A 231 -4.57 -15.54 -15.40
N HIS A 232 -3.55 -14.70 -15.35
CA HIS A 232 -3.33 -13.65 -16.32
C HIS A 232 -2.03 -13.91 -17.05
N GLU A 233 -2.07 -13.86 -18.37
CA GLU A 233 -0.87 -13.83 -19.18
C GLU A 233 -0.29 -12.42 -19.14
N THR A 234 1.01 -12.33 -18.85
CA THR A 234 1.79 -11.10 -18.86
C THR A 234 3.06 -11.33 -19.65
N PHE A 235 3.67 -10.27 -20.15
CA PHE A 235 4.91 -10.37 -20.90
C PHE A 235 6.06 -9.61 -20.23
N GLN A 236 7.19 -10.27 -20.15
CA GLN A 236 8.45 -9.66 -19.79
C GLN A 236 9.21 -9.27 -21.05
N ILE A 237 9.32 -7.98 -21.30
CA ILE A 237 10.12 -7.40 -22.37
C ILE A 237 11.53 -7.25 -21.83
N MET A 238 12.47 -8.12 -22.28
CA MET A 238 13.82 -8.12 -21.72
C MET A 238 14.52 -6.78 -22.03
N GLY A 239 14.95 -6.09 -20.98
CA GLY A 239 15.64 -4.80 -21.09
C GLY A 239 14.71 -3.57 -21.01
N VAL A 240 13.38 -3.76 -20.93
CA VAL A 240 12.40 -2.70 -20.68
C VAL A 240 11.60 -3.08 -19.45
N SER A 241 11.49 -2.17 -18.49
CA SER A 241 10.72 -2.39 -17.27
C SER A 241 9.27 -1.94 -17.44
N VAL A 242 8.31 -2.83 -17.20
CA VAL A 242 6.88 -2.51 -17.23
C VAL A 242 6.44 -2.07 -15.84
N LEU A 243 6.31 -0.77 -15.63
CA LEU A 243 5.81 -0.17 -14.40
C LEU A 243 4.38 0.31 -14.57
N ASP A 244 3.42 -0.57 -14.32
CA ASP A 244 1.99 -0.26 -14.39
C ASP A 244 1.63 0.82 -13.36
N TYR A 245 1.12 1.97 -13.83
CA TYR A 245 0.82 3.11 -12.96
C TYR A 245 -0.31 2.82 -11.96
N LEU A 246 -1.25 1.95 -12.33
CA LEU A 246 -2.28 1.45 -11.41
C LEU A 246 -1.67 0.64 -10.26
N ASP A 247 -0.70 -0.22 -10.55
CA ASP A 247 -0.01 -0.99 -9.50
C ASP A 247 0.84 -0.07 -8.61
N LEU A 248 1.50 0.96 -9.17
CA LEU A 248 2.20 2.01 -8.41
C LEU A 248 1.25 2.76 -7.49
N TYR A 249 0.13 3.25 -8.03
CA TYR A 249 -0.87 3.98 -7.26
C TYR A 249 -1.40 3.14 -6.09
N ARG A 250 -1.78 1.89 -6.33
CA ARG A 250 -2.27 0.98 -5.28
C ARG A 250 -1.24 0.65 -4.21
N THR A 251 0.02 0.57 -4.59
CA THR A 251 1.11 0.18 -3.68
C THR A 251 1.58 1.32 -2.81
N PHE A 252 1.67 2.53 -3.35
CA PHE A 252 2.31 3.65 -2.70
C PHE A 252 1.36 4.74 -2.20
N THR A 253 0.05 4.66 -2.54
CA THR A 253 -0.97 5.49 -1.92
C THR A 253 -1.73 4.69 -0.86
N TYR A 254 -1.86 5.25 0.34
CA TYR A 254 -2.44 4.52 1.49
C TYR A 254 -3.97 4.69 1.60
N VAL A 255 -4.60 5.37 0.64
CA VAL A 255 -6.05 5.61 0.64
C VAL A 255 -6.73 4.66 -0.33
N ASN A 256 -7.66 3.85 0.19
CA ASN A 256 -8.48 2.99 -0.66
C ASN A 256 -9.54 3.81 -1.41
N GLN A 257 -9.59 3.63 -2.73
CA GLN A 257 -10.53 4.32 -3.61
C GLN A 257 -11.81 3.49 -3.86
N GLU A 258 -12.92 4.16 -4.18
CA GLU A 258 -14.18 3.50 -4.59
C GLU A 258 -14.00 2.74 -5.89
N SER A 259 -13.28 3.34 -6.82
CA SER A 259 -12.91 2.78 -8.11
C SER A 259 -11.44 3.02 -8.36
N TYR A 260 -10.80 2.09 -9.09
CA TYR A 260 -9.44 2.24 -9.57
C TYR A 260 -9.39 2.43 -11.09
N ARG A 261 -10.47 2.92 -11.69
CA ARG A 261 -10.45 3.34 -13.08
C ARG A 261 -9.71 4.67 -13.20
N LEU A 262 -9.04 4.87 -14.32
CA LEU A 262 -8.29 6.10 -14.58
C LEU A 262 -9.13 7.35 -14.40
N ASP A 263 -10.35 7.35 -14.96
CA ASP A 263 -11.32 8.43 -14.83
C ASP A 263 -11.57 8.84 -13.37
N HIS A 264 -11.91 7.87 -12.52
CA HIS A 264 -12.14 8.12 -11.09
C HIS A 264 -10.89 8.64 -10.37
N ILE A 265 -9.72 8.04 -10.62
CA ILE A 265 -8.48 8.44 -9.96
C ILE A 265 -8.03 9.82 -10.43
N ALA A 266 -8.14 10.11 -11.72
CA ALA A 266 -7.85 11.45 -12.26
C ALA A 266 -8.77 12.52 -11.65
N ASN A 267 -10.05 12.23 -11.48
CA ASN A 267 -10.97 13.14 -10.80
C ASN A 267 -10.56 13.38 -9.34
N VAL A 268 -10.28 12.32 -8.59
CA VAL A 268 -9.87 12.43 -7.17
C VAL A 268 -8.56 13.20 -7.02
N GLU A 269 -7.58 12.90 -7.86
CA GLU A 269 -6.23 13.46 -7.72
C GLU A 269 -6.06 14.79 -8.43
N LEU A 270 -6.61 14.94 -9.62
CA LEU A 270 -6.37 16.12 -10.48
C LEU A 270 -7.58 17.06 -10.55
N GLY A 271 -8.77 16.61 -10.15
CA GLY A 271 -10.01 17.32 -10.42
C GLY A 271 -10.40 17.31 -11.90
N ASP A 272 -9.85 16.37 -12.68
CA ASP A 272 -10.04 16.20 -14.12
C ASP A 272 -10.53 14.77 -14.41
N ALA A 273 -11.08 14.53 -15.58
CA ALA A 273 -11.66 13.25 -15.97
C ALA A 273 -11.34 12.94 -17.43
N LYS A 274 -11.59 11.68 -17.83
CA LYS A 274 -11.59 11.28 -19.25
C LYS A 274 -12.60 12.08 -20.06
N LEU A 275 -12.41 12.15 -21.35
CA LEU A 275 -13.43 12.66 -22.26
C LEU A 275 -14.69 11.77 -22.21
N SER A 276 -15.88 12.37 -22.05
CA SER A 276 -17.12 11.61 -22.09
C SER A 276 -17.47 11.22 -23.54
N TYR A 277 -18.03 10.02 -23.68
CA TYR A 277 -18.64 9.53 -24.92
C TYR A 277 -20.10 9.10 -24.70
N ASP A 278 -20.77 9.65 -23.70
CA ASP A 278 -22.15 9.32 -23.31
C ASP A 278 -23.19 9.61 -24.41
N GLU A 279 -22.83 10.43 -25.40
CA GLU A 279 -23.64 10.68 -26.60
C GLU A 279 -23.71 9.50 -27.58
N PHE A 280 -22.81 8.50 -27.43
CA PHE A 280 -22.79 7.31 -28.30
C PHE A 280 -23.35 6.11 -27.53
N ASP A 281 -24.10 5.28 -28.23
CA ASP A 281 -24.73 4.09 -27.63
C ASP A 281 -23.72 3.00 -27.24
N SER A 282 -22.53 3.02 -27.82
CA SER A 282 -21.45 2.06 -27.50
C SER A 282 -20.08 2.56 -27.95
N MET A 283 -19.01 1.96 -27.44
CA MET A 283 -17.65 2.21 -27.90
C MET A 283 -17.49 1.91 -29.41
N ALA A 284 -18.18 0.88 -29.89
CA ALA A 284 -18.20 0.53 -31.33
C ALA A 284 -18.85 1.61 -32.19
N GLU A 285 -19.85 2.31 -31.71
CA GLU A 285 -20.42 3.45 -32.39
C GLU A 285 -19.54 4.70 -32.28
N PHE A 286 -18.91 4.89 -31.14
CA PHE A 286 -18.05 6.04 -30.91
C PHE A 286 -16.93 6.11 -31.95
N TYR A 287 -16.11 5.08 -32.12
CA TYR A 287 -15.01 5.16 -33.09
C TYR A 287 -15.49 5.16 -34.57
N LYS A 288 -16.70 4.67 -34.83
CA LYS A 288 -17.25 4.68 -36.20
C LYS A 288 -17.91 6.02 -36.58
N GLN A 289 -18.47 6.72 -35.61
CA GLN A 289 -19.19 7.96 -35.86
C GLN A 289 -18.32 9.19 -35.70
N ASP A 290 -17.38 9.16 -34.75
CA ASP A 290 -16.48 10.27 -34.44
C ASP A 290 -15.07 9.77 -34.10
N PHE A 291 -14.32 9.40 -35.16
CA PHE A 291 -12.95 8.90 -35.01
C PHE A 291 -11.99 9.97 -34.48
N GLN A 292 -12.23 11.25 -34.84
CA GLN A 292 -11.44 12.37 -34.30
C GLN A 292 -11.49 12.42 -32.77
N LYS A 293 -12.70 12.49 -32.21
CA LYS A 293 -12.89 12.52 -30.75
C LYS A 293 -12.42 11.24 -30.10
N PHE A 294 -12.48 10.10 -30.78
CA PHE A 294 -11.98 8.83 -30.28
C PHE A 294 -10.45 8.82 -30.14
N VAL A 295 -9.72 9.40 -31.09
CA VAL A 295 -8.27 9.59 -30.97
C VAL A 295 -7.93 10.56 -29.83
N GLU A 296 -8.66 11.69 -29.72
CA GLU A 296 -8.51 12.63 -28.61
C GLU A 296 -8.76 11.97 -27.25
N TYR A 297 -9.70 11.03 -27.17
CA TYR A 297 -9.96 10.24 -25.96
C TYR A 297 -8.73 9.40 -25.56
N ASN A 298 -8.13 8.69 -26.52
CA ASN A 298 -6.91 7.89 -26.28
C ASN A 298 -5.72 8.78 -25.87
N VAL A 299 -5.54 9.94 -26.52
CA VAL A 299 -4.50 10.94 -26.14
C VAL A 299 -4.71 11.41 -24.70
N LYS A 300 -5.96 11.74 -24.33
CA LYS A 300 -6.31 12.21 -23.01
C LYS A 300 -5.96 11.20 -21.90
N ASP A 301 -6.10 9.91 -22.17
CA ASP A 301 -5.74 8.86 -21.20
C ASP A 301 -4.24 8.88 -20.89
N VAL A 302 -3.40 9.06 -21.88
CA VAL A 302 -1.94 9.21 -21.69
C VAL A 302 -1.60 10.51 -20.95
N GLU A 303 -2.24 11.63 -21.30
CA GLU A 303 -2.04 12.92 -20.61
C GLU A 303 -2.39 12.84 -19.13
N LEU A 304 -3.50 12.19 -18.78
CA LEU A 304 -3.91 12.03 -17.39
C LEU A 304 -2.86 11.28 -16.56
N ILE A 305 -2.24 10.24 -17.13
CA ILE A 305 -1.19 9.47 -16.46
C ILE A 305 0.06 10.33 -16.23
N ILE A 306 0.48 11.09 -17.23
CA ILE A 306 1.63 12.00 -17.12
C ILE A 306 1.37 13.04 -16.03
N ARG A 307 0.20 13.65 -16.00
CA ARG A 307 -0.19 14.63 -14.96
C ARG A 307 -0.30 14.01 -13.56
N LEU A 308 -0.74 12.74 -13.47
CA LEU A 308 -0.71 11.99 -12.22
C LEU A 308 0.72 11.81 -11.71
N GLU A 309 1.67 11.45 -12.61
CA GLU A 309 3.08 11.32 -12.24
C GLU A 309 3.69 12.67 -11.85
N GLU A 310 3.37 13.76 -12.56
CA GLU A 310 3.83 15.11 -12.21
C GLU A 310 3.42 15.49 -10.78
N LYS A 311 2.22 15.09 -10.36
CA LYS A 311 1.70 15.38 -9.00
C LYS A 311 2.20 14.39 -7.96
N LEU A 312 2.15 13.08 -8.24
CA LEU A 312 2.33 12.03 -7.23
C LEU A 312 3.76 11.51 -7.14
N LYS A 313 4.57 11.63 -8.21
CA LYS A 313 5.97 11.22 -8.26
C LYS A 313 6.21 9.73 -7.90
N LEU A 314 5.30 8.85 -8.33
CA LEU A 314 5.34 7.44 -7.95
C LEU A 314 6.43 6.66 -8.70
N ILE A 315 6.73 7.02 -9.94
CA ILE A 315 7.84 6.44 -10.69
C ILE A 315 9.16 6.86 -10.06
N GLU A 316 9.34 8.16 -9.76
CA GLU A 316 10.54 8.65 -9.08
C GLU A 316 10.76 7.93 -7.73
N LEU A 317 9.70 7.74 -6.93
CA LEU A 317 9.74 7.01 -5.66
C LEU A 317 10.16 5.55 -5.88
N SER A 318 9.62 4.88 -6.91
CA SER A 318 9.94 3.49 -7.24
C SER A 318 11.40 3.32 -7.64
N LEU A 319 11.95 4.25 -8.42
CA LEU A 319 13.35 4.25 -8.80
C LEU A 319 14.27 4.43 -7.58
N ALA A 320 13.93 5.38 -6.71
CA ALA A 320 14.67 5.59 -5.47
C ALA A 320 14.68 4.33 -4.57
N LEU A 321 13.53 3.61 -4.49
CA LEU A 321 13.43 2.33 -3.79
C LEU A 321 14.30 1.26 -4.45
N ALA A 322 14.24 1.12 -5.78
CA ALA A 322 14.99 0.13 -6.54
C ALA A 322 16.50 0.30 -6.39
N TYR A 323 17.00 1.51 -6.56
CA TYR A 323 18.41 1.80 -6.39
C TYR A 323 18.90 1.68 -4.95
N SER A 324 18.08 2.07 -3.99
CA SER A 324 18.40 1.86 -2.56
C SER A 324 18.56 0.39 -2.20
N ALA A 325 17.79 -0.49 -2.83
CA ALA A 325 17.85 -1.94 -2.64
C ALA A 325 18.76 -2.65 -3.64
N LYS A 326 19.23 -1.96 -4.68
CA LYS A 326 19.99 -2.51 -5.82
C LYS A 326 19.25 -3.64 -6.52
N VAL A 327 18.00 -3.38 -6.90
CA VAL A 327 17.12 -4.30 -7.63
C VAL A 327 16.62 -3.66 -8.92
N ASN A 328 16.03 -4.44 -9.84
CA ASN A 328 15.36 -3.87 -11.00
C ASN A 328 14.08 -3.12 -10.58
N PHE A 329 13.63 -2.18 -11.41
CA PHE A 329 12.49 -1.31 -11.09
C PHE A 329 11.19 -2.07 -10.80
N GLU A 330 10.92 -3.17 -11.51
CA GLU A 330 9.74 -4.00 -11.27
C GLU A 330 9.79 -4.77 -9.93
N ASP A 331 10.96 -4.92 -9.33
CA ASP A 331 11.12 -5.70 -8.09
C ASP A 331 10.65 -4.95 -6.84
N VAL A 332 10.40 -3.64 -6.93
CA VAL A 332 9.90 -2.82 -5.80
C VAL A 332 8.54 -3.27 -5.28
N PHE A 333 7.77 -3.96 -6.10
CA PHE A 333 6.50 -4.58 -5.68
C PHE A 333 6.68 -5.82 -4.79
N SER A 334 7.90 -6.36 -4.68
CA SER A 334 8.22 -7.53 -3.85
C SER A 334 9.04 -7.14 -2.62
N GLN A 335 8.36 -6.90 -1.49
CA GLN A 335 9.02 -6.58 -0.21
C GLN A 335 10.07 -7.63 0.19
N VAL A 336 9.77 -8.92 0.00
CA VAL A 336 10.70 -10.02 0.31
C VAL A 336 11.98 -9.92 -0.51
N ARG A 337 11.87 -9.66 -1.82
CA ARG A 337 13.03 -9.53 -2.70
C ARG A 337 13.85 -8.28 -2.35
N THR A 338 13.19 -7.16 -2.19
CA THR A 338 13.81 -5.90 -1.80
C THR A 338 14.64 -6.05 -0.53
N TRP A 339 14.05 -6.63 0.53
CA TRP A 339 14.75 -6.86 1.81
C TRP A 339 15.86 -7.89 1.69
N ASP A 340 15.67 -8.97 0.94
CA ASP A 340 16.72 -9.97 0.71
C ASP A 340 17.98 -9.34 0.08
N GLN A 341 17.79 -8.42 -0.89
CA GLN A 341 18.90 -7.74 -1.54
C GLN A 341 19.51 -6.63 -0.67
N ILE A 342 18.73 -5.86 0.05
CA ILE A 342 19.25 -4.88 1.03
C ILE A 342 20.19 -5.58 2.02
N ILE A 343 19.76 -6.71 2.59
CA ILE A 343 20.57 -7.48 3.54
C ILE A 343 21.79 -8.07 2.86
N TYR A 344 21.65 -8.62 1.66
CA TYR A 344 22.77 -9.16 0.89
C TYR A 344 23.87 -8.13 0.70
N HIS A 345 23.54 -6.94 0.24
CA HIS A 345 24.52 -5.88 0.01
C HIS A 345 25.13 -5.38 1.31
N TYR A 346 24.32 -5.16 2.35
CA TYR A 346 24.81 -4.73 3.65
C TYR A 346 25.81 -5.71 4.26
N LEU A 347 25.53 -7.03 4.19
CA LEU A 347 26.42 -8.06 4.72
C LEU A 347 27.67 -8.24 3.83
N SER A 348 27.52 -8.12 2.50
CA SER A 348 28.65 -8.22 1.55
C SER A 348 29.68 -7.14 1.78
N GLU A 349 29.28 -5.91 2.11
CA GLU A 349 30.20 -4.81 2.49
C GLU A 349 31.06 -5.17 3.71
N GLN A 350 30.58 -6.06 4.57
CA GLN A 350 31.28 -6.53 5.77
C GLN A 350 32.00 -7.87 5.54
N ASN A 351 32.04 -8.39 4.32
CA ASN A 351 32.54 -9.71 3.94
C ASN A 351 31.80 -10.86 4.69
N ILE A 352 30.53 -10.65 5.02
CA ILE A 352 29.66 -11.68 5.58
C ILE A 352 28.86 -12.30 4.45
N VAL A 353 28.96 -13.63 4.33
CA VAL A 353 28.32 -14.38 3.25
C VAL A 353 26.97 -14.90 3.72
N ILE A 354 25.95 -14.65 2.91
CA ILE A 354 24.58 -15.04 3.19
C ILE A 354 24.37 -16.55 3.00
N PRO A 355 23.47 -17.18 3.78
CA PRO A 355 23.08 -18.57 3.57
C PRO A 355 22.28 -18.73 2.27
N MET A 356 22.20 -19.96 1.78
CA MET A 356 21.30 -20.29 0.68
C MET A 356 19.85 -20.10 1.08
N LYS A 357 18.98 -19.82 0.11
CA LYS A 357 17.54 -19.72 0.31
C LYS A 357 16.96 -21.12 0.56
N THR A 358 16.43 -21.37 1.74
CA THR A 358 15.76 -22.62 2.07
C THR A 358 14.25 -22.41 1.96
N GLY A 359 13.54 -23.35 1.32
CA GLY A 359 12.08 -23.35 1.32
C GLY A 359 11.58 -23.67 2.73
N SER A 360 10.90 -22.74 3.38
CA SER A 360 10.21 -22.97 4.64
C SER A 360 8.70 -22.93 4.44
N LYS A 361 7.97 -23.72 5.22
CA LYS A 361 6.51 -23.69 5.25
C LYS A 361 6.06 -22.91 6.48
N LYS A 362 5.03 -22.10 6.33
CA LYS A 362 4.36 -21.43 7.44
C LYS A 362 3.28 -22.37 7.97
N ASP A 363 3.64 -23.24 8.88
CA ASP A 363 2.72 -24.25 9.46
C ASP A 363 1.99 -23.70 10.70
N GLU A 364 2.43 -22.57 11.30
CA GLU A 364 1.87 -22.01 12.51
C GLU A 364 1.43 -20.55 12.33
N GLN A 365 0.30 -20.21 12.96
CA GLN A 365 -0.16 -18.82 13.10
C GLN A 365 0.28 -18.30 14.47
N TYR A 366 0.78 -17.08 14.53
CA TYR A 366 1.12 -16.39 15.76
C TYR A 366 0.25 -15.15 15.95
N ALA A 367 0.15 -14.67 17.22
CA ALA A 367 -0.67 -13.53 17.58
C ALA A 367 -0.11 -12.24 16.96
N GLY A 368 -1.01 -11.43 16.41
CA GLY A 368 -0.69 -10.10 15.86
C GLY A 368 -0.62 -9.01 16.94
N ALA A 369 -0.92 -7.77 16.56
CA ALA A 369 -0.95 -6.62 17.45
C ALA A 369 -2.09 -6.68 18.48
N TYR A 370 -1.91 -5.95 19.59
CA TYR A 370 -2.94 -5.78 20.61
C TYR A 370 -3.82 -4.55 20.29
N VAL A 371 -5.12 -4.73 20.44
CA VAL A 371 -6.10 -3.65 20.37
C VAL A 371 -7.04 -3.77 21.57
N LYS A 372 -7.06 -2.75 22.43
CA LYS A 372 -7.96 -2.66 23.58
C LYS A 372 -9.39 -2.50 23.11
N ASP A 373 -10.36 -3.14 23.80
CA ASP A 373 -11.76 -2.78 23.70
C ASP A 373 -11.95 -1.35 24.21
N PRO A 374 -12.49 -0.41 23.40
CA PRO A 374 -12.60 0.97 23.81
C PRO A 374 -13.68 1.13 24.89
N ILE A 375 -13.52 2.16 25.70
CA ILE A 375 -14.62 2.67 26.51
C ILE A 375 -15.55 3.40 25.56
N VAL A 376 -16.63 2.72 25.15
CA VAL A 376 -17.63 3.29 24.24
C VAL A 376 -18.31 4.49 24.90
N GLY A 377 -18.42 5.61 24.18
CA GLY A 377 -18.98 6.84 24.71
C GLY A 377 -18.34 8.08 24.14
N GLN A 378 -18.87 9.23 24.57
CA GLN A 378 -18.24 10.52 24.40
C GLN A 378 -17.29 10.80 25.57
N HIS A 379 -16.13 11.35 25.25
CA HIS A 379 -15.08 11.70 26.23
C HIS A 379 -14.58 13.12 25.95
N ASP A 380 -14.47 13.89 27.01
CA ASP A 380 -13.95 15.24 26.94
C ASP A 380 -12.44 15.26 27.22
N TRP A 381 -11.76 16.13 26.52
CA TRP A 381 -10.30 16.36 26.61
C TRP A 381 -9.48 15.07 26.46
N VAL A 382 -9.38 14.65 25.23
CA VAL A 382 -8.64 13.43 24.86
C VAL A 382 -7.26 13.80 24.33
N VAL A 383 -6.25 13.12 24.89
CA VAL A 383 -4.87 13.22 24.40
C VAL A 383 -4.41 11.85 23.93
N SER A 384 -3.74 11.78 22.76
CA SER A 384 -3.13 10.56 22.28
C SER A 384 -1.61 10.61 22.30
N PHE A 385 -1.01 9.47 22.58
CA PHE A 385 0.42 9.22 22.48
C PHE A 385 0.68 8.07 21.53
N ASP A 386 1.72 8.17 20.72
CA ASP A 386 2.08 7.18 19.70
C ASP A 386 3.54 6.74 19.79
N LEU A 387 3.81 5.44 19.60
CA LEU A 387 5.15 4.88 19.58
C LEU A 387 5.81 5.06 18.21
N ASN A 388 6.91 5.74 18.18
CA ASN A 388 7.66 5.98 16.95
C ASN A 388 8.13 4.66 16.32
N SER A 389 7.58 4.29 15.12
CA SER A 389 8.04 3.13 14.34
C SER A 389 8.19 1.86 15.20
N LEU A 390 7.14 1.44 15.91
CA LEU A 390 7.18 0.40 16.95
C LEU A 390 7.98 -0.85 16.57
N TYR A 391 7.66 -1.54 15.47
CA TYR A 391 8.30 -2.82 15.13
C TYR A 391 9.80 -2.71 14.80
N PRO A 392 10.27 -1.72 14.02
CA PRO A 392 11.70 -1.47 13.87
C PRO A 392 12.41 -1.21 15.19
N HIS A 393 11.80 -0.45 16.08
CA HIS A 393 12.39 -0.15 17.40
C HIS A 393 12.44 -1.36 18.31
N LEU A 394 11.47 -2.28 18.24
CA LEU A 394 11.51 -3.55 18.96
C LEU A 394 12.62 -4.47 18.44
N ILE A 395 12.84 -4.51 17.13
CA ILE A 395 13.97 -5.24 16.53
C ILE A 395 15.31 -4.73 17.13
N MET A 396 15.47 -3.42 17.18
CA MET A 396 16.66 -2.79 17.79
C MET A 396 16.75 -3.04 19.29
N GLN A 397 15.64 -2.86 20.01
CA GLN A 397 15.59 -2.95 21.47
C GLN A 397 15.97 -4.33 22.01
N TYR A 398 15.45 -5.38 21.37
CA TYR A 398 15.69 -6.75 21.81
C TYR A 398 16.81 -7.46 21.05
N ASN A 399 17.44 -6.77 20.09
CA ASN A 399 18.50 -7.33 19.24
C ASN A 399 18.02 -8.52 18.40
N ILE A 400 16.82 -8.41 17.82
CA ILE A 400 16.19 -9.49 17.06
C ILE A 400 16.86 -9.65 15.69
N SER A 401 17.62 -10.73 15.54
CA SER A 401 18.32 -11.07 14.29
C SER A 401 18.64 -12.57 14.29
N PRO A 402 18.75 -13.23 13.12
CA PRO A 402 19.02 -14.66 13.06
C PRO A 402 20.29 -15.11 13.80
N GLU A 403 21.37 -14.33 13.68
CA GLU A 403 22.67 -14.67 14.26
C GLU A 403 22.76 -14.33 15.76
N THR A 404 21.83 -13.55 16.27
CA THR A 404 21.78 -13.23 17.71
C THR A 404 20.77 -14.08 18.46
N LYS A 405 19.86 -14.78 17.75
CA LYS A 405 18.87 -15.68 18.34
C LYS A 405 19.55 -16.88 19.00
N ILE A 406 19.06 -17.26 20.18
CA ILE A 406 19.55 -18.39 20.96
C ILE A 406 18.45 -19.46 20.99
N ASP A 407 18.49 -20.38 20.02
CA ASP A 407 17.41 -21.36 19.80
C ASP A 407 17.18 -22.31 20.96
N GLN A 408 18.22 -22.65 21.71
CA GLN A 408 18.17 -23.64 22.79
C GLN A 408 17.57 -23.09 24.09
N ASP A 409 17.36 -21.78 24.23
CA ASP A 409 16.95 -21.12 25.46
C ASP A 409 15.59 -20.43 25.39
N LYS A 410 14.72 -20.73 24.40
CA LYS A 410 13.35 -20.21 24.37
C LYS A 410 12.58 -20.71 25.60
N ASP A 411 12.02 -19.77 26.38
CA ASP A 411 11.32 -20.08 27.63
C ASP A 411 9.83 -19.72 27.52
N TYR A 412 8.99 -20.71 27.27
CA TYR A 412 7.53 -20.58 27.08
C TYR A 412 6.77 -20.12 28.34
N MET A 413 7.46 -19.99 29.52
CA MET A 413 6.87 -19.38 30.69
C MET A 413 6.82 -17.85 30.63
N ILE A 414 7.58 -17.25 29.72
CA ILE A 414 7.60 -15.81 29.49
C ILE A 414 6.51 -15.46 28.47
N THR A 415 5.50 -14.77 28.94
CA THR A 415 4.38 -14.30 28.13
C THR A 415 4.00 -12.87 28.53
N PRO A 416 3.42 -12.04 27.64
CA PRO A 416 2.97 -10.69 27.99
C PRO A 416 2.05 -10.66 29.21
N ASN A 417 1.06 -11.54 29.29
CA ASN A 417 0.13 -11.63 30.44
C ASN A 417 0.87 -11.92 31.75
N GLY A 418 1.71 -12.96 31.75
CA GLY A 418 2.43 -13.35 32.96
C GLY A 418 3.40 -12.27 33.49
N ILE A 419 3.97 -11.45 32.56
CA ILE A 419 4.83 -10.32 32.93
C ILE A 419 3.99 -9.20 33.55
N LEU A 420 2.87 -8.82 32.93
CA LEU A 420 1.97 -7.76 33.40
C LEU A 420 1.34 -8.10 34.76
N GLU A 421 0.90 -9.33 34.94
CA GLU A 421 0.34 -9.85 36.21
C GLU A 421 1.39 -9.97 37.30
N GLY A 422 2.68 -9.91 36.96
CA GLY A 422 3.76 -10.07 37.90
C GLY A 422 3.84 -11.47 38.47
N SER A 423 3.47 -12.50 37.71
CA SER A 423 3.44 -13.90 38.12
C SER A 423 4.85 -14.43 38.46
N ASP A 424 4.94 -15.36 39.39
CA ASP A 424 6.25 -15.89 39.90
C ASP A 424 7.01 -16.68 38.81
N ARG A 425 6.29 -17.43 37.95
CA ARG A 425 6.92 -18.26 36.91
C ARG A 425 7.70 -17.40 35.91
N PRO A 426 7.07 -16.40 35.24
CA PRO A 426 7.81 -15.47 34.37
C PRO A 426 8.94 -14.74 35.08
N LYS A 427 8.75 -14.29 36.33
CA LYS A 427 9.83 -13.63 37.11
C LYS A 427 11.05 -14.52 37.27
N LYS A 428 10.86 -15.79 37.63
CA LYS A 428 11.96 -16.77 37.77
C LYS A 428 12.66 -17.04 36.46
N ALA A 429 11.89 -17.20 35.37
CA ALA A 429 12.41 -17.36 34.01
C ALA A 429 13.26 -16.16 33.57
N LEU A 430 12.75 -14.95 33.75
CA LEU A 430 13.49 -13.70 33.48
C LEU A 430 14.81 -13.63 34.25
N LEU A 431 14.79 -13.93 35.53
CA LEU A 431 16.01 -13.94 36.39
C LEU A 431 17.04 -14.97 35.89
N LYS A 432 16.59 -16.17 35.47
CA LYS A 432 17.44 -17.22 34.89
C LYS A 432 18.16 -16.72 33.65
N HIS A 433 17.44 -16.10 32.70
CA HIS A 433 18.03 -15.64 31.44
C HIS A 433 18.84 -14.36 31.60
N LYS A 434 18.48 -13.50 32.54
CA LYS A 434 19.32 -12.35 32.96
C LYS A 434 20.68 -12.78 33.49
N SER A 435 20.77 -13.87 34.26
CA SER A 435 22.03 -14.37 34.74
C SER A 435 23.00 -14.84 33.66
N LYS A 436 22.45 -15.10 32.44
CA LYS A 436 23.22 -15.42 31.22
C LYS A 436 23.49 -14.20 30.35
N ASP A 437 23.07 -13.01 30.80
CA ASP A 437 23.13 -11.73 30.04
C ASP A 437 22.46 -11.77 28.65
N TYR A 438 21.28 -12.41 28.56
CA TYR A 438 20.49 -12.44 27.35
C TYR A 438 19.46 -11.30 27.32
N SER A 439 19.21 -10.73 26.13
CA SER A 439 18.05 -9.92 25.86
C SER A 439 16.84 -10.83 25.66
N ILE A 440 15.71 -10.53 26.28
CA ILE A 440 14.59 -11.45 26.39
C ILE A 440 13.36 -10.79 25.74
N ALA A 441 12.84 -11.37 24.67
CA ALA A 441 11.59 -10.93 24.05
C ALA A 441 10.36 -11.48 24.80
N ALA A 442 9.19 -10.87 24.57
CA ALA A 442 7.98 -11.20 25.31
C ALA A 442 7.36 -12.57 24.99
N ASN A 443 7.83 -13.26 23.95
CA ASN A 443 7.50 -14.66 23.67
C ASN A 443 8.51 -15.66 24.27
N GLY A 444 9.45 -15.19 25.10
CA GLY A 444 10.48 -15.99 25.73
C GLY A 444 11.69 -16.33 24.86
N THR A 445 11.73 -15.84 23.61
CA THR A 445 12.93 -15.99 22.77
C THR A 445 14.05 -15.10 23.31
N CYS A 446 15.24 -15.65 23.39
CA CYS A 446 16.43 -14.97 23.90
C CYS A 446 17.37 -14.58 22.78
N TYR A 447 18.02 -13.44 22.95
CA TYR A 447 18.98 -12.90 21.98
C TYR A 447 20.28 -12.50 22.69
N ARG A 448 21.39 -12.59 22.00
CA ARG A 448 22.72 -12.17 22.48
C ARG A 448 22.75 -10.66 22.73
N ARG A 449 23.55 -10.24 23.70
CA ARG A 449 23.79 -8.82 24.03
C ARG A 449 25.25 -8.40 23.82
N ASP A 450 26.14 -9.32 23.56
CA ASP A 450 27.57 -9.05 23.36
C ASP A 450 27.92 -8.55 21.96
N VAL A 451 26.99 -8.67 21.02
CA VAL A 451 27.14 -8.22 19.62
C VAL A 451 25.80 -7.71 19.09
N GLN A 452 25.84 -6.63 18.33
CA GLN A 452 24.66 -6.13 17.63
C GLN A 452 24.37 -6.98 16.39
N GLY A 453 23.12 -7.42 16.22
CA GLY A 453 22.67 -8.14 15.05
C GLY A 453 22.58 -7.23 13.80
N PHE A 454 22.65 -7.85 12.62
CA PHE A 454 22.61 -7.07 11.38
C PHE A 454 21.23 -6.43 11.12
N LEU A 455 20.13 -7.08 11.52
CA LEU A 455 18.79 -6.50 11.39
C LEU A 455 18.63 -5.25 12.26
N PRO A 456 18.94 -5.29 13.58
CA PRO A 456 19.00 -4.08 14.42
C PRO A 456 19.87 -2.97 13.84
N ALA A 457 21.07 -3.31 13.36
CA ALA A 457 21.98 -2.32 12.78
C ALA A 457 21.42 -1.68 11.51
N LEU A 458 20.77 -2.46 10.64
CA LEU A 458 20.07 -1.94 9.46
C LEU A 458 18.89 -1.04 9.83
N MET A 459 18.07 -1.44 10.82
CA MET A 459 16.95 -0.62 11.29
C MET A 459 17.43 0.72 11.83
N GLU A 460 18.50 0.71 12.63
CA GLU A 460 19.11 1.91 13.21
C GLU A 460 19.63 2.85 12.11
N LYS A 461 20.42 2.33 11.17
CA LYS A 461 20.93 3.08 10.01
C LYS A 461 19.80 3.73 9.21
N MET A 462 18.77 2.97 8.86
CA MET A 462 17.64 3.47 8.08
C MET A 462 16.82 4.52 8.82
N TYR A 463 16.65 4.38 10.13
CA TYR A 463 15.92 5.34 10.96
C TYR A 463 16.71 6.66 11.10
N GLU A 464 18.03 6.59 11.29
CA GLU A 464 18.90 7.76 11.33
C GLU A 464 18.90 8.50 9.98
N GLU A 465 19.05 7.77 8.89
CA GLU A 465 18.97 8.34 7.53
C GLU A 465 17.62 9.01 7.26
N ARG A 466 16.52 8.37 7.63
CA ARG A 466 15.18 8.97 7.53
C ARG A 466 15.08 10.27 8.30
N SER A 467 15.56 10.29 9.53
CA SER A 467 15.53 11.46 10.41
C SER A 467 16.38 12.60 9.83
N MET A 468 17.55 12.28 9.29
CA MET A 468 18.43 13.23 8.61
C MET A 468 17.75 13.85 7.36
N TYR A 469 17.17 13.02 6.49
CA TYR A 469 16.51 13.50 5.27
C TYR A 469 15.26 14.33 5.60
N LYS A 470 14.46 13.92 6.61
CA LYS A 470 13.31 14.71 7.07
C LYS A 470 13.74 16.09 7.58
N LYS A 471 14.84 16.19 8.35
CA LYS A 471 15.39 17.48 8.81
C LYS A 471 15.82 18.36 7.64
N LYS A 472 16.58 17.82 6.68
CA LYS A 472 17.02 18.54 5.48
C LYS A 472 15.84 19.04 4.65
N MET A 473 14.81 18.22 4.47
CA MET A 473 13.58 18.63 3.78
C MET A 473 12.92 19.82 4.48
N ILE A 474 12.75 19.76 5.79
CA ILE A 474 12.13 20.85 6.58
C ILE A 474 12.98 22.13 6.52
N GLU A 475 14.32 22.01 6.55
CA GLU A 475 15.22 23.15 6.39
C GLU A 475 15.06 23.82 5.01
N CYS A 476 14.98 23.02 3.94
CA CYS A 476 14.71 23.54 2.59
C CYS A 476 13.32 24.19 2.49
N GLN A 477 12.29 23.61 3.12
CA GLN A 477 10.95 24.21 3.17
C GLN A 477 10.95 25.58 3.86
N LYS A 478 11.63 25.71 5.00
CA LYS A 478 11.80 26.99 5.71
C LYS A 478 12.57 28.04 4.89
N GLN A 479 13.54 27.60 4.07
CA GLN A 479 14.25 28.48 3.14
C GLN A 479 13.35 28.91 1.97
N LYS A 480 12.53 27.99 1.45
CA LYS A 480 11.55 28.27 0.38
C LYS A 480 10.50 29.29 0.78
N GLU A 481 10.06 29.31 2.05
CA GLU A 481 9.15 30.35 2.58
C GLU A 481 9.75 31.76 2.47
N LYS A 482 11.11 31.86 2.54
CA LYS A 482 11.82 33.13 2.43
C LYS A 482 12.18 33.50 1.00
N ASP A 483 12.26 32.51 0.12
CA ASP A 483 12.63 32.66 -1.31
C ASP A 483 11.68 31.77 -2.17
N PRO A 484 10.40 32.20 -2.36
CA PRO A 484 9.36 31.40 -2.99
C PRO A 484 9.63 31.01 -4.44
N ASP A 485 10.44 31.79 -5.17
CA ASP A 485 10.70 31.56 -6.60
C ASP A 485 11.90 30.65 -6.88
N ASN A 486 12.59 30.17 -5.84
CA ASN A 486 13.79 29.37 -5.96
C ASN A 486 13.46 27.91 -6.33
N ARG A 487 13.61 27.57 -7.61
CA ARG A 487 13.35 26.22 -8.16
C ARG A 487 14.32 25.16 -7.65
N GLU A 488 15.55 25.53 -7.30
CA GLU A 488 16.52 24.58 -6.73
C GLU A 488 16.03 24.04 -5.38
N LEU A 489 15.38 24.90 -4.57
CA LEU A 489 14.78 24.47 -3.30
C LEU A 489 13.61 23.50 -3.53
N ASP A 490 12.79 23.69 -4.57
CA ASP A 490 11.74 22.73 -4.92
C ASP A 490 12.32 21.35 -5.24
N TYR A 491 13.36 21.32 -6.05
CA TYR A 491 14.07 20.08 -6.36
C TYR A 491 14.66 19.41 -5.11
N GLN A 492 15.30 20.18 -4.23
CA GLN A 492 15.87 19.63 -3.00
C GLN A 492 14.80 19.12 -2.03
N ILE A 493 13.68 19.82 -1.90
CA ILE A 493 12.54 19.38 -1.08
C ILE A 493 12.00 18.05 -1.62
N ALA A 494 11.75 17.94 -2.92
CA ALA A 494 11.27 16.72 -3.55
C ALA A 494 12.27 15.56 -3.35
N LYS A 495 13.57 15.80 -3.59
CA LYS A 495 14.62 14.80 -3.40
C LYS A 495 14.70 14.28 -1.96
N PHE A 496 14.75 15.16 -0.97
CA PHE A 496 14.83 14.73 0.43
C PHE A 496 13.52 14.10 0.91
N ASN A 497 12.37 14.55 0.38
CA ASN A 497 11.10 13.90 0.64
C ASN A 497 11.10 12.45 0.11
N ASN A 498 11.53 12.22 -1.12
CA ASN A 498 11.62 10.88 -1.69
C ASN A 498 12.56 9.98 -0.86
N PHE A 499 13.73 10.47 -0.47
CA PHE A 499 14.66 9.69 0.34
C PHE A 499 14.11 9.33 1.72
N GLN A 500 13.44 10.25 2.42
CA GLN A 500 12.81 9.93 3.71
C GLN A 500 11.63 8.98 3.55
N LEU A 501 10.86 9.07 2.46
CA LEU A 501 9.75 8.16 2.15
C LEU A 501 10.27 6.75 1.85
N VAL A 502 11.35 6.61 1.07
CA VAL A 502 12.01 5.32 0.83
C VAL A 502 12.35 4.64 2.16
N ARG A 503 13.01 5.34 3.08
CA ARG A 503 13.36 4.78 4.40
C ARG A 503 12.14 4.46 5.24
N LYS A 504 11.09 5.28 5.20
CA LYS A 504 9.81 5.00 5.87
C LYS A 504 9.18 3.72 5.36
N ILE A 505 9.11 3.53 4.04
CA ILE A 505 8.54 2.34 3.40
C ILE A 505 9.36 1.10 3.76
N GLN A 506 10.69 1.18 3.68
CA GLN A 506 11.58 0.10 4.05
C GLN A 506 11.40 -0.31 5.52
N LEU A 507 11.47 0.62 6.47
CA LEU A 507 11.26 0.33 7.89
C LEU A 507 9.91 -0.34 8.16
N ASN A 508 8.83 0.18 7.58
CA ASN A 508 7.48 -0.35 7.80
C ASN A 508 7.28 -1.74 7.17
N SER A 509 8.01 -2.07 6.10
CA SER A 509 7.91 -3.35 5.41
C SER A 509 8.81 -4.46 6.00
N ALA A 510 9.76 -4.13 6.87
CA ALA A 510 10.72 -5.07 7.46
C ALA A 510 10.05 -6.24 8.17
N TYR A 511 9.10 -5.95 9.05
CA TYR A 511 8.33 -6.99 9.76
C TYR A 511 7.54 -7.89 8.79
N GLY A 512 6.95 -7.30 7.74
CA GLY A 512 6.23 -8.05 6.71
C GLY A 512 7.13 -9.04 5.95
N ALA A 513 8.38 -8.66 5.70
CA ALA A 513 9.38 -9.56 5.12
C ALA A 513 9.76 -10.68 6.10
N ILE A 514 10.11 -10.36 7.34
CA ILE A 514 10.52 -11.35 8.37
C ILE A 514 9.42 -12.41 8.59
N GLY A 515 8.14 -12.02 8.59
CA GLY A 515 7.00 -12.91 8.76
C GLY A 515 6.56 -13.68 7.51
N ASN A 516 7.28 -13.57 6.38
CA ASN A 516 6.93 -14.18 5.10
C ASN A 516 7.76 -15.45 4.85
N GLN A 517 7.08 -16.59 4.61
CA GLN A 517 7.71 -17.90 4.39
C GLN A 517 8.70 -17.97 3.21
N TYR A 518 8.62 -17.03 2.25
CA TYR A 518 9.53 -16.96 1.10
C TYR A 518 10.78 -16.12 1.37
N PHE A 519 10.88 -15.54 2.57
CA PHE A 519 12.05 -14.76 2.95
C PHE A 519 13.21 -15.67 3.39
N ARG A 520 14.44 -15.33 3.02
CA ARG A 520 15.66 -16.10 3.38
C ARG A 520 15.84 -16.28 4.89
N TYR A 521 15.44 -15.27 5.66
CA TYR A 521 15.58 -15.21 7.11
C TYR A 521 14.25 -15.38 7.84
N PHE A 522 13.29 -16.06 7.20
CA PHE A 522 12.00 -16.35 7.82
C PHE A 522 12.17 -17.17 9.08
N ASP A 523 11.63 -16.66 10.18
CA ASP A 523 11.63 -17.33 11.48
C ASP A 523 10.38 -16.90 12.27
N VAL A 524 9.55 -17.88 12.62
CA VAL A 524 8.27 -17.65 13.31
C VAL A 524 8.51 -17.05 14.70
N ASP A 525 9.54 -17.53 15.42
CA ASP A 525 9.89 -17.03 16.76
C ASP A 525 10.31 -15.56 16.73
N MET A 526 11.05 -15.14 15.71
CA MET A 526 11.43 -13.73 15.55
C MET A 526 10.22 -12.86 15.23
N ALA A 527 9.34 -13.31 14.34
CA ALA A 527 8.13 -12.57 14.00
C ALA A 527 7.19 -12.45 15.22
N GLU A 528 7.01 -13.53 15.97
CA GLU A 528 6.24 -13.55 17.22
C GLU A 528 6.89 -12.69 18.32
N ALA A 529 8.22 -12.70 18.42
CA ALA A 529 8.96 -11.87 19.37
C ALA A 529 8.65 -10.38 19.17
N ILE A 530 8.58 -9.93 17.92
CA ILE A 530 8.25 -8.54 17.57
C ILE A 530 6.81 -8.21 18.00
N THR A 531 5.82 -9.02 17.60
CA THR A 531 4.42 -8.72 17.89
C THR A 531 4.08 -8.81 19.37
N LEU A 532 4.54 -9.84 20.08
CA LEU A 532 4.27 -10.00 21.51
C LEU A 532 5.04 -8.98 22.36
N SER A 533 6.23 -8.56 21.95
CA SER A 533 6.93 -7.45 22.62
C SER A 533 6.22 -6.12 22.39
N GLY A 534 5.61 -5.91 21.22
CA GLY A 534 4.73 -4.78 20.97
C GLY A 534 3.48 -4.79 21.84
N GLN A 535 2.81 -5.94 21.95
CA GLN A 535 1.69 -6.11 22.87
C GLN A 535 2.08 -5.82 24.34
N LEU A 536 3.23 -6.30 24.76
CA LEU A 536 3.74 -6.04 26.12
C LEU A 536 4.01 -4.54 26.32
N SER A 537 4.66 -3.88 25.37
CA SER A 537 5.02 -2.46 25.48
C SER A 537 3.80 -1.56 25.60
N ILE A 538 2.78 -1.75 24.75
CA ILE A 538 1.56 -0.92 24.79
C ILE A 538 0.71 -1.17 26.04
N ARG A 539 0.60 -2.41 26.48
CA ARG A 539 -0.16 -2.77 27.70
C ARG A 539 0.57 -2.35 28.97
N TRP A 540 1.90 -2.43 29.00
CA TRP A 540 2.71 -1.95 30.12
C TRP A 540 2.48 -0.47 30.38
N ILE A 541 2.54 0.35 29.32
CA ILE A 541 2.35 1.79 29.49
C ILE A 541 0.90 2.15 29.82
N GLN A 542 -0.08 1.42 29.25
CA GLN A 542 -1.49 1.57 29.60
C GLN A 542 -1.73 1.36 31.09
N ASP A 543 -1.21 0.28 31.66
CA ASP A 543 -1.39 -0.05 33.09
C ASP A 543 -0.63 0.95 33.99
N SER A 544 0.54 1.37 33.55
CA SER A 544 1.35 2.35 34.31
C SER A 544 0.71 3.73 34.32
N LEU A 545 0.19 4.22 33.19
CA LEU A 545 -0.53 5.49 33.06
C LEU A 545 -1.81 5.50 33.88
N ASN A 546 -2.59 4.41 33.85
CA ASN A 546 -3.79 4.29 34.68
C ASN A 546 -3.46 4.43 36.18
N LYS A 547 -2.44 3.74 36.67
CA LYS A 547 -1.98 3.85 38.07
C LYS A 547 -1.50 5.26 38.39
N PHE A 548 -0.74 5.88 37.48
CA PHE A 548 -0.23 7.23 37.66
C PHE A 548 -1.36 8.25 37.76
N LEU A 549 -2.33 8.21 36.84
CA LEU A 549 -3.45 9.14 36.79
C LEU A 549 -4.41 8.95 37.97
N ASN A 550 -4.69 7.71 38.41
CA ASN A 550 -5.48 7.45 39.59
C ASN A 550 -4.83 8.08 40.82
N ASN A 551 -3.53 7.92 41.01
CA ASN A 551 -2.81 8.56 42.11
C ASN A 551 -2.79 10.09 42.05
N ALA A 552 -2.57 10.66 40.85
CA ALA A 552 -2.51 12.12 40.65
C ALA A 552 -3.88 12.82 40.82
N LEU A 553 -4.96 12.11 40.47
CA LEU A 553 -6.31 12.67 40.49
C LEU A 553 -7.15 12.22 41.70
N ASP A 554 -6.57 11.48 42.63
CA ASP A 554 -7.22 10.93 43.83
C ASP A 554 -8.48 10.13 43.47
N SER A 555 -8.40 9.28 42.43
CA SER A 555 -9.45 8.40 42.01
C SER A 555 -9.13 6.95 42.30
N GLU A 556 -10.14 6.14 42.54
CA GLU A 556 -10.01 4.72 42.83
C GLU A 556 -10.35 3.90 41.58
N ASP A 557 -9.34 3.18 41.02
CA ASP A 557 -9.47 2.18 39.94
C ASP A 557 -10.22 2.68 38.68
N LYS A 558 -10.09 3.96 38.33
CA LYS A 558 -10.67 4.57 37.14
C LYS A 558 -9.82 4.24 35.94
N ASP A 559 -10.45 3.75 34.85
CA ASP A 559 -9.74 3.52 33.60
C ASP A 559 -9.71 4.83 32.76
N TYR A 560 -8.55 5.49 32.76
CA TYR A 560 -8.30 6.71 31.99
C TYR A 560 -7.94 6.42 30.52
N ILE A 561 -7.54 5.20 30.19
CA ILE A 561 -7.16 4.81 28.85
C ILE A 561 -8.42 4.38 28.08
N ILE A 562 -8.95 5.25 27.26
CA ILE A 562 -10.17 5.00 26.47
C ILE A 562 -9.96 3.85 25.50
N ALA A 563 -8.84 3.91 24.77
CA ALA A 563 -8.51 2.94 23.72
C ALA A 563 -7.00 2.82 23.56
N SER A 564 -6.55 1.72 23.00
CA SER A 564 -5.21 1.57 22.45
C SER A 564 -5.26 0.72 21.19
N ASP A 565 -4.38 1.02 20.24
CA ASP A 565 -4.31 0.30 18.96
C ASP A 565 -2.86 0.17 18.53
N THR A 566 -2.30 -1.01 18.66
CA THR A 566 -0.95 -1.41 18.19
C THR A 566 0.17 -0.60 18.86
N ASP A 567 0.27 0.69 18.58
CA ASP A 567 1.33 1.62 18.97
C ASP A 567 0.81 2.91 19.64
N SER A 568 -0.52 3.12 19.67
CA SER A 568 -1.13 4.32 20.23
C SER A 568 -1.96 4.06 21.49
N VAL A 569 -2.00 5.05 22.39
CA VAL A 569 -2.91 5.12 23.53
C VAL A 569 -3.68 6.42 23.53
N TYR A 570 -4.97 6.36 23.89
CA TYR A 570 -5.87 7.49 24.00
C TYR A 570 -6.30 7.67 25.44
N ILE A 571 -6.04 8.83 26.02
CA ILE A 571 -6.22 9.15 27.45
C ILE A 571 -7.32 10.21 27.57
N ARG A 572 -8.31 9.98 28.44
CA ARG A 572 -9.28 11.02 28.82
C ARG A 572 -8.75 11.85 29.99
N LEU A 573 -8.66 13.14 29.80
CA LEU A 573 -8.15 14.08 30.79
C LEU A 573 -9.22 15.11 31.24
N GLY A 574 -10.49 14.87 30.94
CA GLY A 574 -11.59 15.74 31.39
C GLY A 574 -11.56 16.02 32.87
N ASP A 575 -11.37 15.00 33.74
CA ASP A 575 -11.29 15.19 35.19
C ASP A 575 -10.12 16.08 35.61
N LEU A 576 -8.99 16.03 34.90
CA LEU A 576 -7.84 16.92 35.15
C LEU A 576 -8.20 18.36 34.80
N VAL A 577 -8.83 18.55 33.64
CA VAL A 577 -9.26 19.88 33.17
C VAL A 577 -10.29 20.46 34.12
N ASP A 578 -11.28 19.68 34.58
CA ASP A 578 -12.30 20.13 35.54
C ASP A 578 -11.72 20.54 36.89
N LYS A 579 -10.67 19.83 37.36
CA LYS A 579 -9.98 20.21 38.61
C LYS A 579 -9.16 21.49 38.47
N VAL A 580 -8.44 21.69 37.38
CA VAL A 580 -7.39 22.71 37.26
C VAL A 580 -7.76 23.89 36.36
N CYS A 581 -8.54 23.67 35.29
CA CYS A 581 -8.79 24.66 34.23
C CYS A 581 -10.17 25.35 34.33
N LYS A 582 -10.74 25.46 35.52
CA LYS A 582 -12.08 26.05 35.71
C LYS A 582 -12.21 27.42 35.00
N LYS A 583 -13.20 27.57 34.12
CA LYS A 583 -13.51 28.80 33.36
C LYS A 583 -12.45 29.29 32.35
N LYS A 584 -11.55 28.42 31.86
CA LYS A 584 -10.65 28.75 30.76
C LYS A 584 -11.30 28.43 29.43
N ASP A 585 -10.88 29.17 28.40
CA ASP A 585 -11.24 28.85 27.01
C ASP A 585 -10.46 27.64 26.52
N ASP A 586 -10.97 27.04 25.43
CA ASP A 586 -10.40 25.81 24.87
C ASP A 586 -8.91 25.93 24.53
N ASN A 587 -8.47 27.05 23.98
CA ASN A 587 -7.06 27.27 23.61
C ASN A 587 -6.15 27.26 24.86
N SER A 588 -6.57 27.94 25.92
CA SER A 588 -5.86 27.95 27.21
C SER A 588 -5.80 26.54 27.85
N ILE A 589 -6.83 25.74 27.67
CA ILE A 589 -6.84 24.33 28.12
C ILE A 589 -5.88 23.48 27.28
N VAL A 590 -5.85 23.66 25.98
CA VAL A 590 -4.93 22.95 25.09
C VAL A 590 -3.47 23.30 25.44
N ASP A 591 -3.15 24.57 25.71
CA ASP A 591 -1.80 24.97 26.17
C ASP A 591 -1.42 24.30 27.51
N PHE A 592 -2.35 24.23 28.45
CA PHE A 592 -2.16 23.55 29.71
C PHE A 592 -1.93 22.02 29.52
N LEU A 593 -2.71 21.39 28.63
CA LEU A 593 -2.57 19.96 28.35
C LEU A 593 -1.26 19.66 27.61
N ASP A 594 -0.85 20.50 26.68
CA ASP A 594 0.41 20.40 25.96
C ASP A 594 1.60 20.45 26.93
N ASP A 595 1.62 21.49 27.76
CA ASP A 595 2.61 21.63 28.86
C ASP A 595 2.63 20.45 29.83
N SER A 596 1.46 19.91 30.16
CA SER A 596 1.32 18.74 31.05
C SER A 596 1.84 17.47 30.38
N CYS A 597 1.60 17.30 29.11
CA CYS A 597 2.13 16.17 28.33
C CYS A 597 3.65 16.22 28.25
N GLU A 598 4.22 17.35 27.84
CA GLU A 598 5.67 17.52 27.67
C GLU A 598 6.45 17.41 29.01
N LYS A 599 5.94 18.05 30.06
CA LYS A 599 6.69 18.18 31.32
C LYS A 599 6.44 17.07 32.34
N ILE A 600 5.32 16.33 32.20
CA ILE A 600 4.90 15.36 33.22
C ILE A 600 4.67 13.96 32.61
N ILE A 601 3.81 13.86 31.56
CA ILE A 601 3.38 12.54 31.06
C ILE A 601 4.48 11.87 30.23
N GLU A 602 5.11 12.58 29.29
CA GLU A 602 6.21 12.05 28.49
C GLU A 602 7.42 11.61 29.33
N PRO A 603 7.92 12.39 30.30
CA PRO A 603 8.99 11.90 31.20
C PRO A 603 8.58 10.69 32.03
N PHE A 604 7.29 10.58 32.41
CA PHE A 604 6.79 9.40 33.10
C PHE A 604 6.80 8.17 32.19
N ILE A 605 6.34 8.31 30.94
CA ILE A 605 6.34 7.26 29.92
C ILE A 605 7.77 6.76 29.65
N GLU A 606 8.71 7.68 29.48
CA GLU A 606 10.13 7.37 29.26
C GLU A 606 10.71 6.54 30.41
N LYS A 607 10.43 6.94 31.66
CA LYS A 607 10.85 6.20 32.86
C LYS A 607 10.25 4.80 32.92
N GLU A 608 8.99 4.63 32.55
CA GLU A 608 8.34 3.31 32.55
C GLU A 608 8.87 2.40 31.43
N TYR A 609 9.18 2.92 30.25
CA TYR A 609 9.86 2.14 29.21
C TYR A 609 11.29 1.77 29.58
N ASP A 610 12.01 2.64 30.27
CA ASP A 610 13.33 2.30 30.83
C ASP A 610 13.22 1.16 31.87
N ARG A 611 12.18 1.20 32.73
CA ARG A 611 11.89 0.12 33.68
C ARG A 611 11.55 -1.20 32.98
N LEU A 612 10.74 -1.18 31.92
CA LEU A 612 10.43 -2.36 31.12
C LEU A 612 11.68 -2.90 30.41
N SER A 613 12.48 -2.05 29.79
CA SER A 613 13.75 -2.42 29.16
C SER A 613 14.70 -3.14 30.15
N ARG A 614 14.84 -2.62 31.37
CA ARG A 614 15.61 -3.28 32.42
C ARG A 614 14.99 -4.60 32.90
N LEU A 615 13.65 -4.68 32.96
CA LEU A 615 12.96 -5.91 33.34
C LEU A 615 13.23 -7.03 32.35
N MET A 616 13.18 -6.73 31.06
CA MET A 616 13.39 -7.68 29.97
C MET A 616 14.87 -7.86 29.61
N ASN A 617 15.79 -7.21 30.35
CA ASN A 617 17.22 -7.18 30.03
C ASN A 617 17.48 -6.86 28.54
N ALA A 618 16.72 -5.91 27.97
CA ALA A 618 16.82 -5.54 26.58
C ALA A 618 18.24 -5.12 26.19
N TYR A 619 18.62 -5.32 24.95
CA TYR A 619 19.92 -4.90 24.42
C TYR A 619 20.14 -3.41 24.55
N THR A 620 19.10 -2.63 24.28
CA THR A 620 19.09 -1.16 24.47
C THR A 620 17.64 -0.69 24.73
N ASN A 621 17.45 0.52 25.24
CA ASN A 621 16.13 1.14 25.29
C ASN A 621 15.91 1.99 24.02
N LYS A 622 14.92 1.64 23.22
CA LYS A 622 14.56 2.33 21.96
C LYS A 622 13.11 2.79 21.93
N MET A 623 12.32 2.53 22.98
CA MET A 623 10.93 2.95 23.03
C MET A 623 10.83 4.45 23.28
N VAL A 624 10.28 5.17 22.30
CA VAL A 624 9.98 6.59 22.40
C VAL A 624 8.52 6.78 22.02
N MET A 625 7.74 7.31 22.95
CA MET A 625 6.33 7.60 22.75
C MET A 625 6.10 9.09 22.92
N GLY A 626 5.65 9.75 21.89
CA GLY A 626 5.40 11.18 21.87
C GLY A 626 3.91 11.50 21.80
N ARG A 627 3.53 12.71 22.22
CA ARG A 627 2.17 13.22 22.10
C ARG A 627 1.82 13.44 20.61
N GLU A 628 0.72 12.83 20.16
CA GLU A 628 0.24 12.96 18.80
C GLU A 628 -0.88 14.01 18.71
N VAL A 629 -1.98 13.86 19.48
CA VAL A 629 -3.19 14.67 19.34
C VAL A 629 -3.65 15.24 20.68
N ILE A 630 -4.18 16.47 20.67
CA ILE A 630 -5.02 17.03 21.73
C ILE A 630 -6.37 17.38 21.12
N ALA A 631 -7.45 16.81 21.65
CA ALA A 631 -8.82 17.01 21.22
C ALA A 631 -9.70 17.41 22.41
N ASN A 632 -10.62 18.37 22.23
CA ASN A 632 -11.56 18.73 23.29
C ASN A 632 -12.68 17.71 23.46
N LYS A 633 -13.01 16.96 22.40
CA LYS A 633 -14.05 15.94 22.37
C LYS A 633 -13.64 14.74 21.53
N GLY A 634 -13.93 13.55 22.01
CA GLY A 634 -13.75 12.30 21.27
C GLY A 634 -14.91 11.34 21.49
N ILE A 635 -15.33 10.62 20.45
CA ILE A 635 -16.41 9.64 20.50
C ILE A 635 -15.91 8.31 19.98
N TRP A 636 -16.03 7.24 20.78
CA TRP A 636 -15.71 5.86 20.38
C TRP A 636 -16.96 5.02 20.27
N THR A 637 -17.18 4.40 19.11
CA THR A 637 -18.33 3.50 18.87
C THR A 637 -17.94 2.02 18.93
N ALA A 638 -16.71 1.66 18.59
CA ALA A 638 -16.16 0.31 18.63
C ALA A 638 -14.63 0.34 18.46
N LYS A 639 -13.97 -0.85 18.51
CA LYS A 639 -12.57 -1.00 18.14
C LYS A 639 -12.28 -0.38 16.77
N LYS A 640 -11.25 0.47 16.70
CA LYS A 640 -10.81 1.17 15.48
C LYS A 640 -11.89 2.07 14.85
N ARG A 641 -12.93 2.43 15.61
CA ARG A 641 -14.04 3.28 15.15
C ARG A 641 -14.23 4.45 16.09
N TYR A 642 -13.67 5.60 15.76
CA TYR A 642 -13.73 6.80 16.59
C TYR A 642 -13.64 8.09 15.76
N MET A 643 -13.99 9.18 16.41
CA MET A 643 -13.86 10.53 15.89
C MET A 643 -13.38 11.49 16.98
N LEU A 644 -12.52 12.44 16.60
CA LEU A 644 -11.91 13.44 17.48
C LEU A 644 -12.06 14.83 16.89
N ASN A 645 -12.36 15.81 17.74
CA ASN A 645 -12.29 17.24 17.40
C ASN A 645 -10.93 17.80 17.83
N VAL A 646 -9.97 17.82 16.91
CA VAL A 646 -8.53 18.01 17.17
C VAL A 646 -8.14 19.47 17.11
N PHE A 647 -7.56 19.98 18.18
CA PHE A 647 -6.99 21.33 18.30
C PHE A 647 -5.49 21.39 18.01
N ASP A 648 -4.77 20.33 18.34
CA ASP A 648 -3.32 20.22 18.10
C ASP A 648 -2.95 18.83 17.61
N SER A 649 -2.05 18.76 16.64
CA SER A 649 -1.48 17.51 16.14
C SER A 649 0.03 17.63 16.00
N GLU A 650 0.79 16.81 16.74
CA GLU A 650 2.26 16.80 16.76
C GLU A 650 2.90 18.19 16.98
N GLY A 651 2.28 19.04 17.82
CA GLY A 651 2.73 20.42 18.09
C GLY A 651 2.28 21.46 17.06
N VAL A 652 1.47 21.04 16.07
CA VAL A 652 0.84 21.99 15.12
C VAL A 652 -0.53 22.38 15.64
N ARG A 653 -0.66 23.61 16.13
CA ARG A 653 -1.91 24.19 16.60
C ARG A 653 -2.79 24.61 15.44
N PHE A 654 -4.04 24.16 15.42
CA PHE A 654 -5.02 24.56 14.43
C PHE A 654 -5.80 25.82 14.88
N THR A 655 -6.03 26.76 13.96
CA THR A 655 -6.85 27.94 14.22
C THR A 655 -8.30 27.57 14.48
N GLU A 656 -8.81 26.59 13.71
CA GLU A 656 -10.09 25.95 13.93
C GLU A 656 -9.87 24.45 14.09
N PRO A 657 -10.59 23.77 15.01
CA PRO A 657 -10.42 22.35 15.24
C PRO A 657 -10.64 21.52 13.96
N LYS A 658 -9.82 20.50 13.77
CA LYS A 658 -9.93 19.57 12.64
C LYS A 658 -10.52 18.25 13.10
N LEU A 659 -11.45 17.75 12.30
CA LEU A 659 -12.09 16.46 12.55
C LEU A 659 -11.18 15.30 12.10
N LYS A 660 -10.73 14.47 13.05
CA LYS A 660 -10.01 13.20 12.78
C LYS A 660 -11.01 12.05 12.94
N ILE A 661 -11.29 11.32 11.86
CA ILE A 661 -12.25 10.21 11.84
C ILE A 661 -11.54 8.94 11.42
N MET A 662 -11.71 7.86 12.18
CA MET A 662 -11.09 6.56 11.91
C MET A 662 -12.11 5.43 11.91
N GLY A 663 -12.00 4.57 10.89
CA GLY A 663 -12.77 3.32 10.77
C GLY A 663 -14.28 3.47 10.59
N ILE A 664 -14.79 4.69 10.49
CA ILE A 664 -16.20 5.00 10.25
C ILE A 664 -16.46 5.01 8.73
N GLU A 665 -17.69 4.93 8.34
CA GLU A 665 -18.14 4.86 6.95
C GLU A 665 -17.68 6.06 6.11
N THR A 666 -17.38 7.19 6.72
CA THR A 666 -16.79 8.40 6.07
C THR A 666 -15.44 8.15 5.40
N SER A 667 -14.66 7.18 5.89
CA SER A 667 -13.33 6.83 5.39
C SER A 667 -13.31 5.54 4.56
N ARG A 668 -14.46 4.87 4.43
CA ARG A 668 -14.54 3.58 3.74
C ARG A 668 -14.90 3.76 2.28
N SER A 669 -14.05 3.26 1.38
CA SER A 669 -14.33 3.22 -0.06
C SER A 669 -15.57 2.37 -0.45
N SER A 670 -16.14 1.65 0.50
CA SER A 670 -17.36 0.86 0.32
C SER A 670 -18.65 1.63 0.62
N THR A 671 -18.56 2.92 0.97
CA THR A 671 -19.70 3.83 1.19
C THR A 671 -19.75 4.83 0.03
N PRO A 672 -20.93 5.16 -0.52
CA PRO A 672 -21.03 6.13 -1.62
C PRO A 672 -20.41 7.48 -1.27
N ALA A 673 -19.81 8.16 -2.25
CA ALA A 673 -19.06 9.41 -2.02
C ALA A 673 -19.91 10.51 -1.40
N ILE A 674 -21.13 10.70 -1.91
CA ILE A 674 -22.06 11.71 -1.37
C ILE A 674 -22.40 11.41 0.09
N VAL A 675 -22.64 10.14 0.41
CA VAL A 675 -22.94 9.70 1.78
C VAL A 675 -21.74 9.93 2.70
N ARG A 676 -20.49 9.63 2.25
CA ARG A 676 -19.28 9.92 3.03
C ARG A 676 -19.16 11.40 3.35
N LYS A 677 -19.41 12.26 2.35
CA LYS A 677 -19.40 13.71 2.54
C LYS A 677 -20.42 14.15 3.59
N LYS A 678 -21.66 13.72 3.45
CA LYS A 678 -22.76 14.06 4.39
C LYS A 678 -22.54 13.47 5.78
N LEU A 679 -22.03 12.25 5.90
CA LEU A 679 -21.62 11.69 7.19
C LEU A 679 -20.50 12.50 7.85
N LYS A 680 -19.54 12.99 7.09
CA LYS A 680 -18.50 13.86 7.63
C LYS A 680 -19.05 15.20 8.12
N GLU A 681 -19.98 15.80 7.37
CA GLU A 681 -20.67 17.04 7.75
C GLU A 681 -21.47 16.86 9.04
N VAL A 682 -22.32 15.82 9.12
CA VAL A 682 -23.14 15.58 10.30
C VAL A 682 -22.30 15.23 11.53
N ILE A 683 -21.20 14.51 11.39
CA ILE A 683 -20.26 14.24 12.50
C ILE A 683 -19.65 15.55 13.01
N GLY A 684 -19.31 16.49 12.11
CA GLY A 684 -18.86 17.83 12.49
C GLY A 684 -19.93 18.58 13.32
N LEU A 685 -21.17 18.47 12.92
CA LEU A 685 -22.30 19.05 13.68
C LEU A 685 -22.48 18.37 15.05
N ILE A 686 -22.37 17.04 15.16
CA ILE A 686 -22.45 16.31 16.44
C ILE A 686 -21.39 16.81 17.44
N MET A 687 -20.23 17.26 16.95
CA MET A 687 -19.18 17.81 17.82
C MET A 687 -19.50 19.20 18.36
N SER A 688 -20.38 19.97 17.71
CA SER A 688 -20.55 21.41 17.98
C SER A 688 -21.98 21.90 18.17
N THR A 689 -23.01 21.06 17.93
CA THR A 689 -24.41 21.46 17.99
C THR A 689 -25.27 20.53 18.87
N ASP A 690 -26.58 20.63 18.75
CA ASP A 690 -27.57 19.87 19.49
C ASP A 690 -28.34 18.85 18.63
N GLU A 691 -29.16 18.01 19.27
CA GLU A 691 -29.94 16.93 18.67
C GLU A 691 -30.94 17.44 17.62
N ASP A 692 -31.60 18.59 17.85
CA ASP A 692 -32.61 19.15 16.91
C ASP A 692 -31.96 19.52 15.57
N THR A 693 -30.77 20.11 15.61
CA THR A 693 -29.96 20.41 14.40
C THR A 693 -29.64 19.16 13.60
N ILE A 694 -29.32 18.07 14.27
CA ILE A 694 -29.00 16.80 13.61
C ILE A 694 -30.24 16.18 12.96
N ILE A 695 -31.37 16.20 13.64
CA ILE A 695 -32.64 15.70 13.08
C ILE A 695 -33.02 16.48 11.82
N GLN A 696 -32.90 17.82 11.85
CA GLN A 696 -33.16 18.63 10.67
C GLN A 696 -32.20 18.30 9.50
N PHE A 697 -30.93 18.11 9.78
CA PHE A 697 -29.95 17.70 8.76
C PHE A 697 -30.30 16.33 8.14
N ILE A 698 -30.79 15.39 8.92
CA ILE A 698 -31.22 14.06 8.42
C ILE A 698 -32.39 14.21 7.45
N ASP A 699 -33.39 15.02 7.79
CA ASP A 699 -34.58 15.27 6.95
C ASP A 699 -34.20 15.97 5.66
N ASP A 700 -33.39 17.05 5.73
CA ASP A 700 -32.93 17.78 4.55
C ASP A 700 -32.11 16.86 3.60
N PHE A 701 -31.25 16.03 4.14
CA PHE A 701 -30.48 15.11 3.31
C PHE A 701 -31.31 13.96 2.73
N ARG A 702 -32.35 13.50 3.42
CA ARG A 702 -33.29 12.50 2.89
C ARG A 702 -33.99 13.02 1.62
N ASP A 703 -34.40 14.30 1.65
CA ASP A 703 -35.06 14.94 0.50
C ASP A 703 -34.09 15.10 -0.68
N GLU A 704 -32.85 15.52 -0.42
CA GLU A 704 -31.77 15.58 -1.43
C GLU A 704 -31.48 14.19 -2.01
N PHE A 705 -31.34 13.18 -1.17
CA PHE A 705 -30.95 11.81 -1.54
C PHE A 705 -31.95 11.16 -2.50
N ASN A 706 -33.24 11.43 -2.33
CA ASN A 706 -34.31 10.89 -3.19
C ASN A 706 -34.27 11.43 -4.61
N GLN A 707 -33.46 12.45 -4.90
CA GLN A 707 -33.32 13.07 -6.22
C GLN A 707 -32.02 12.71 -6.93
N LEU A 708 -31.12 11.97 -6.25
CA LEU A 708 -29.83 11.55 -6.80
C LEU A 708 -30.00 10.35 -7.75
N ASP A 709 -29.06 10.24 -8.68
CA ASP A 709 -29.00 9.09 -9.58
C ASP A 709 -28.61 7.80 -8.82
N PRO A 710 -29.07 6.63 -9.26
CA PRO A 710 -28.71 5.35 -8.63
C PRO A 710 -27.22 5.12 -8.47
N GLU A 711 -26.41 5.63 -9.39
CA GLU A 711 -24.95 5.57 -9.38
C GLU A 711 -24.32 6.25 -8.18
N ASP A 712 -24.88 7.39 -7.76
CA ASP A 712 -24.33 8.20 -6.68
C ASP A 712 -24.65 7.64 -5.28
N ILE A 713 -25.73 6.90 -5.17
CA ILE A 713 -26.22 6.34 -3.91
C ILE A 713 -25.83 4.86 -3.70
N SER A 714 -25.38 4.17 -4.75
CA SER A 714 -25.09 2.73 -4.72
C SER A 714 -23.80 2.41 -3.98
N PHE A 715 -23.78 1.26 -3.30
CA PHE A 715 -22.64 0.79 -2.54
C PHE A 715 -21.52 0.24 -3.43
N PRO A 716 -20.30 0.82 -3.41
CA PRO A 716 -19.14 0.23 -4.07
C PRO A 716 -18.70 -1.07 -3.35
N ARG A 717 -18.48 -2.15 -4.09
CA ARG A 717 -17.99 -3.44 -3.56
C ARG A 717 -17.11 -4.15 -4.58
N SER A 718 -16.13 -4.90 -4.09
CA SER A 718 -15.42 -5.88 -4.92
C SER A 718 -16.20 -7.18 -4.95
N VAL A 719 -16.24 -7.81 -6.13
CA VAL A 719 -16.91 -9.08 -6.35
C VAL A 719 -15.90 -10.22 -6.24
N SER A 720 -16.22 -11.24 -5.43
CA SER A 720 -15.36 -12.41 -5.27
C SER A 720 -16.16 -13.68 -5.06
N GLY A 721 -15.68 -14.79 -5.63
CA GLY A 721 -16.32 -16.10 -5.52
C GLY A 721 -17.52 -16.27 -6.45
N MET A 722 -17.60 -15.57 -7.57
CA MET A 722 -18.73 -15.64 -8.49
C MET A 722 -19.02 -17.07 -8.94
N GLU A 723 -18.00 -17.79 -9.42
CA GLU A 723 -18.13 -19.19 -9.89
C GLU A 723 -18.69 -20.12 -8.79
N LYS A 724 -18.34 -19.87 -7.53
CA LYS A 724 -18.82 -20.65 -6.38
C LYS A 724 -20.32 -20.49 -6.16
N TYR A 725 -20.85 -19.34 -6.49
CA TYR A 725 -22.25 -18.97 -6.19
C TYR A 725 -23.15 -18.97 -7.42
N GLU A 726 -22.60 -19.10 -8.62
CA GLU A 726 -23.38 -19.18 -9.85
C GLU A 726 -24.18 -20.50 -9.88
N ASP A 727 -25.47 -20.42 -10.20
CA ASP A 727 -26.35 -21.58 -10.36
C ASP A 727 -27.15 -21.45 -11.65
N SER A 728 -27.05 -22.45 -12.49
CA SER A 728 -27.70 -22.42 -13.82
C SER A 728 -29.24 -22.39 -13.77
N ASN A 729 -29.83 -22.86 -12.69
CA ASN A 729 -31.30 -22.96 -12.54
C ASN A 729 -31.87 -21.74 -11.82
N THR A 730 -31.17 -21.24 -10.79
CA THR A 730 -31.67 -20.18 -9.89
C THR A 730 -30.88 -18.89 -9.99
N VAL A 731 -29.95 -18.75 -10.96
CA VAL A 731 -28.99 -17.64 -11.14
C VAL A 731 -27.90 -17.61 -10.07
N TYR A 732 -28.23 -17.84 -8.79
CA TYR A 732 -27.30 -17.84 -7.67
C TYR A 732 -27.72 -18.82 -6.57
N ALA A 733 -26.74 -19.36 -5.83
CA ALA A 733 -26.94 -20.29 -4.73
C ALA A 733 -27.40 -19.58 -3.44
N LYS A 734 -27.95 -20.36 -2.51
CA LYS A 734 -28.34 -19.83 -1.18
C LYS A 734 -27.09 -19.36 -0.40
N GLY A 735 -27.17 -18.18 0.22
CA GLY A 735 -26.07 -17.61 1.00
C GLY A 735 -25.06 -16.78 0.16
N THR A 736 -25.40 -16.49 -1.08
CA THR A 736 -24.59 -15.61 -1.95
C THR A 736 -24.48 -14.20 -1.35
N PRO A 737 -23.26 -13.63 -1.24
CA PRO A 737 -23.07 -12.25 -0.83
C PRO A 737 -23.82 -11.27 -1.73
N ILE A 738 -24.35 -10.18 -1.17
CA ILE A 738 -25.27 -9.27 -1.84
C ILE A 738 -24.72 -8.67 -3.15
N ALA A 739 -23.46 -8.27 -3.16
CA ALA A 739 -22.83 -7.71 -4.36
C ALA A 739 -22.65 -8.78 -5.46
N VAL A 740 -22.28 -10.02 -5.08
CA VAL A 740 -22.15 -11.15 -6.00
C VAL A 740 -23.52 -11.52 -6.57
N LYS A 741 -24.55 -11.56 -5.72
CA LYS A 741 -25.93 -11.78 -6.12
C LYS A 741 -26.39 -10.77 -7.17
N GLY A 742 -26.22 -9.47 -6.86
CA GLY A 742 -26.56 -8.40 -7.81
C GLY A 742 -25.80 -8.49 -9.13
N SER A 743 -24.52 -8.91 -9.08
CA SER A 743 -23.67 -9.09 -10.27
C SER A 743 -24.12 -10.26 -11.15
N LEU A 744 -24.50 -11.39 -10.56
CA LEU A 744 -25.03 -12.53 -11.30
C LEU A 744 -26.38 -12.21 -11.97
N ILE A 745 -27.24 -11.48 -11.25
CA ILE A 745 -28.53 -10.98 -11.81
C ILE A 745 -28.26 -10.05 -12.99
N TYR A 746 -27.35 -9.09 -12.84
CA TYR A 746 -26.96 -8.17 -13.91
C TYR A 746 -26.46 -8.93 -15.15
N ASN A 747 -25.51 -9.84 -14.98
CA ASN A 747 -24.96 -10.63 -16.08
C ASN A 747 -26.05 -11.43 -16.80
N ARG A 748 -26.97 -12.00 -16.06
CA ARG A 748 -28.12 -12.73 -16.63
C ARG A 748 -29.02 -11.80 -17.45
N MET A 749 -29.35 -10.63 -16.91
CA MET A 749 -30.22 -9.65 -17.60
C MET A 749 -29.57 -9.12 -18.89
N ILE A 750 -28.27 -8.80 -18.85
CA ILE A 750 -27.51 -8.35 -20.01
C ILE A 750 -27.54 -9.42 -21.11
N LYS A 751 -27.34 -10.69 -20.72
CA LYS A 751 -27.36 -11.82 -21.65
C LYS A 751 -28.78 -12.06 -22.22
N ASP A 752 -29.80 -12.10 -21.38
CA ASP A 752 -31.17 -12.42 -21.79
C ASP A 752 -31.78 -11.33 -22.67
N ARG A 753 -31.33 -10.08 -22.53
CA ARG A 753 -31.73 -8.93 -23.38
C ARG A 753 -30.82 -8.69 -24.58
N GLY A 754 -29.81 -9.53 -24.81
CA GLY A 754 -28.88 -9.40 -25.95
C GLY A 754 -27.95 -8.18 -25.86
N LEU A 755 -27.73 -7.63 -24.64
CA LEU A 755 -26.95 -6.42 -24.41
C LEU A 755 -25.46 -6.67 -24.18
N SER A 756 -24.98 -7.92 -24.30
CA SER A 756 -23.59 -8.31 -24.02
C SER A 756 -22.54 -7.63 -24.92
N ARG A 757 -22.97 -7.08 -26.06
CA ARG A 757 -22.08 -6.28 -26.94
C ARG A 757 -21.92 -4.85 -26.47
N LYS A 758 -22.95 -4.29 -25.82
CA LYS A 758 -22.97 -2.91 -25.32
C LYS A 758 -22.41 -2.81 -23.91
N TYR A 759 -22.71 -3.77 -23.04
CA TYR A 759 -22.34 -3.77 -21.65
C TYR A 759 -21.46 -4.96 -21.28
N LYS A 760 -20.32 -4.68 -20.65
CA LYS A 760 -19.40 -5.71 -20.17
C LYS A 760 -20.04 -6.51 -19.03
N SER A 761 -19.92 -7.83 -19.09
CA SER A 761 -20.28 -8.68 -17.96
C SER A 761 -19.34 -8.43 -16.76
N ILE A 762 -19.92 -8.46 -15.57
CA ILE A 762 -19.16 -8.37 -14.33
C ILE A 762 -18.43 -9.69 -14.11
N VAL A 763 -17.18 -9.63 -13.72
CA VAL A 763 -16.30 -10.78 -13.53
C VAL A 763 -15.64 -10.79 -12.17
N GLU A 764 -15.04 -11.91 -11.81
CA GLU A 764 -14.29 -12.07 -10.57
C GLU A 764 -13.25 -10.95 -10.39
N GLY A 765 -13.23 -10.32 -9.22
CA GLY A 765 -12.31 -9.24 -8.88
C GLY A 765 -12.75 -7.84 -9.30
N ASP A 766 -13.82 -7.70 -10.09
CA ASP A 766 -14.34 -6.39 -10.47
C ASP A 766 -14.84 -5.61 -9.25
N LYS A 767 -14.67 -4.29 -9.30
CA LYS A 767 -15.40 -3.36 -8.42
C LYS A 767 -16.70 -2.96 -9.10
N VAL A 768 -17.80 -3.13 -8.38
CA VAL A 768 -19.15 -2.81 -8.83
C VAL A 768 -19.84 -1.89 -7.84
N LYS A 769 -20.90 -1.26 -8.28
CA LYS A 769 -21.86 -0.57 -7.43
C LYS A 769 -23.12 -1.43 -7.34
N PHE A 770 -23.72 -1.57 -6.14
CA PHE A 770 -24.99 -2.26 -6.00
C PHE A 770 -26.01 -1.38 -5.29
N THR A 771 -27.27 -1.50 -5.69
CA THR A 771 -28.40 -0.82 -5.07
C THR A 771 -29.54 -1.78 -4.72
N TYR A 772 -30.32 -1.41 -3.72
CA TYR A 772 -31.52 -2.14 -3.34
C TYR A 772 -32.68 -1.84 -4.30
N LEU A 773 -33.55 -2.82 -4.49
CA LEU A 773 -34.73 -2.73 -5.34
C LEU A 773 -36.01 -3.07 -4.57
N LYS A 774 -37.08 -2.33 -4.85
CA LYS A 774 -38.46 -2.65 -4.39
C LYS A 774 -38.94 -3.89 -5.13
N VAL A 775 -39.67 -4.77 -4.45
CA VAL A 775 -40.30 -5.98 -5.01
C VAL A 775 -41.80 -5.78 -4.95
N PRO A 776 -42.58 -6.15 -6.02
CA PRO A 776 -42.17 -6.86 -7.21
C PRO A 776 -41.48 -5.98 -8.28
N ASN A 777 -40.48 -6.54 -8.98
CA ASN A 777 -39.75 -5.93 -10.07
C ASN A 777 -39.42 -7.01 -11.13
N PRO A 778 -38.86 -6.66 -12.31
CA PRO A 778 -38.58 -7.61 -13.39
C PRO A 778 -37.62 -8.75 -13.02
N THR A 779 -36.79 -8.60 -11.97
CA THR A 779 -35.87 -9.65 -11.49
C THR A 779 -36.48 -10.51 -10.39
N ASN A 780 -37.59 -10.11 -9.80
CA ASN A 780 -38.14 -10.66 -8.54
C ASN A 780 -37.12 -10.72 -7.40
N ASP A 781 -36.14 -9.82 -7.42
CA ASP A 781 -35.09 -9.75 -6.42
C ASP A 781 -34.93 -8.32 -5.86
N HIS A 782 -34.32 -8.21 -4.69
CA HIS A 782 -34.19 -6.95 -3.95
C HIS A 782 -32.85 -6.24 -4.18
N VAL A 783 -32.04 -6.68 -5.15
CA VAL A 783 -30.72 -6.09 -5.43
C VAL A 783 -30.34 -6.21 -6.90
N ILE A 784 -29.64 -5.21 -7.40
CA ILE A 784 -28.93 -5.23 -8.68
C ILE A 784 -27.54 -4.64 -8.47
N ALA A 785 -26.53 -5.16 -9.18
CA ALA A 785 -25.22 -4.53 -9.26
C ALA A 785 -24.90 -4.14 -10.71
N PHE A 786 -24.01 -3.18 -10.87
CA PHE A 786 -23.58 -2.68 -12.18
C PHE A 786 -22.15 -2.13 -12.08
N PRO A 787 -21.38 -2.13 -13.21
CA PRO A 787 -19.98 -1.66 -13.17
C PRO A 787 -19.83 -0.17 -12.87
N ASN A 788 -20.56 0.70 -13.56
CA ASN A 788 -20.51 2.17 -13.44
C ASN A 788 -21.87 2.77 -13.25
N SER A 789 -22.70 2.72 -14.29
CA SER A 789 -24.06 3.20 -14.35
C SER A 789 -25.04 2.05 -14.54
N LEU A 790 -26.22 2.22 -14.02
CA LEU A 790 -27.29 1.27 -14.20
C LEU A 790 -27.84 1.41 -15.63
N PRO A 791 -27.71 0.39 -16.53
CA PRO A 791 -28.18 0.51 -17.90
C PRO A 791 -29.67 0.83 -17.99
N LYS A 792 -30.03 1.88 -18.74
CA LYS A 792 -31.42 2.32 -18.92
C LYS A 792 -32.27 1.23 -19.55
N GLU A 793 -31.69 0.43 -20.44
CA GLU A 793 -32.31 -0.68 -21.14
C GLU A 793 -32.76 -1.81 -20.24
N LEU A 794 -32.26 -1.86 -19.01
CA LEU A 794 -32.74 -2.83 -18.01
C LEU A 794 -34.11 -2.47 -17.42
N ASP A 795 -34.58 -1.24 -17.62
CA ASP A 795 -35.88 -0.74 -17.13
C ASP A 795 -36.11 -1.01 -15.61
N ILE A 796 -35.04 -0.82 -14.83
CA ILE A 796 -35.03 -1.11 -13.37
C ILE A 796 -35.00 0.17 -12.52
N HIS A 797 -34.62 1.33 -13.06
CA HIS A 797 -34.45 2.58 -12.33
C HIS A 797 -35.62 2.94 -11.43
N ARG A 798 -36.86 2.77 -11.93
CA ARG A 798 -38.09 3.04 -11.20
C ARG A 798 -38.33 2.12 -9.97
N PHE A 799 -37.58 1.02 -9.87
CA PHE A 799 -37.68 0.07 -8.77
C PHE A 799 -36.59 0.28 -7.72
N VAL A 800 -35.70 1.25 -7.87
CA VAL A 800 -34.68 1.57 -6.87
C VAL A 800 -35.38 1.93 -5.55
N ASP A 801 -34.94 1.27 -4.48
CA ASP A 801 -35.48 1.49 -3.15
C ASP A 801 -34.66 2.54 -2.40
N TYR A 802 -34.97 3.81 -2.66
CA TYR A 802 -34.25 4.94 -2.10
C TYR A 802 -34.35 4.99 -0.56
N ASP A 803 -35.49 4.61 0.01
CA ASP A 803 -35.68 4.60 1.46
C ASP A 803 -34.76 3.57 2.12
N LEU A 804 -34.77 2.33 1.64
CA LEU A 804 -33.90 1.29 2.14
C LEU A 804 -32.41 1.61 1.87
N GLN A 805 -32.11 2.22 0.72
CA GLN A 805 -30.75 2.64 0.37
C GLN A 805 -30.24 3.74 1.30
N PHE A 806 -31.07 4.75 1.63
CA PHE A 806 -30.78 5.79 2.60
C PHE A 806 -30.54 5.22 3.99
N ASP A 807 -31.47 4.36 4.45
CA ASP A 807 -31.34 3.73 5.76
C ASP A 807 -30.03 2.96 5.90
N LYS A 808 -29.70 2.12 4.91
CA LYS A 808 -28.51 1.28 4.95
C LYS A 808 -27.20 2.05 4.75
N SER A 809 -27.19 3.09 3.93
CA SER A 809 -25.95 3.82 3.59
C SER A 809 -25.64 4.95 4.59
N PHE A 810 -26.64 5.66 5.06
CA PHE A 810 -26.49 6.85 5.90
C PHE A 810 -27.04 6.69 7.32
N LEU A 811 -28.31 6.26 7.46
CA LEU A 811 -29.00 6.30 8.74
C LEU A 811 -28.49 5.23 9.72
N ASP A 812 -28.31 3.97 9.29
CA ASP A 812 -27.76 2.91 10.14
C ASP A 812 -26.36 3.23 10.68
N PRO A 813 -25.39 3.71 9.87
CA PRO A 813 -24.10 4.21 10.38
C PRO A 813 -24.23 5.36 11.38
N LEU A 814 -25.11 6.32 11.10
CA LEU A 814 -25.32 7.49 11.95
C LEU A 814 -25.99 7.12 13.28
N LYS A 815 -26.98 6.22 13.27
CA LYS A 815 -27.63 5.69 14.48
C LYS A 815 -26.63 5.11 15.47
N ASN A 816 -25.61 4.40 14.98
CA ASN A 816 -24.56 3.86 15.83
C ASN A 816 -23.76 4.95 16.56
N ILE A 817 -23.61 6.13 15.97
CA ILE A 817 -22.92 7.28 16.57
C ILE A 817 -23.87 7.99 17.55
N LEU A 818 -25.09 8.29 17.11
CA LEU A 818 -26.09 9.01 17.91
C LEU A 818 -26.45 8.25 19.18
N ASN A 819 -26.63 6.94 19.11
CA ASN A 819 -26.90 6.09 20.28
C ASN A 819 -25.82 6.21 21.36
N VAL A 820 -24.54 6.38 20.95
CA VAL A 820 -23.42 6.55 21.89
C VAL A 820 -23.46 7.92 22.58
N VAL A 821 -23.99 8.93 21.91
CA VAL A 821 -24.14 10.30 22.44
C VAL A 821 -25.46 10.46 23.20
N GLY A 822 -26.37 9.49 23.06
CA GLY A 822 -27.69 9.50 23.67
C GLY A 822 -28.74 10.32 22.89
N TRP A 823 -28.52 10.52 21.58
CA TRP A 823 -29.40 11.25 20.67
C TRP A 823 -30.20 10.31 19.75
N ASN A 824 -31.34 10.81 19.26
CA ASN A 824 -32.23 10.09 18.36
C ASN A 824 -32.12 10.59 16.92
N THR A 825 -32.57 9.80 15.97
CA THR A 825 -32.63 10.15 14.54
C THR A 825 -33.96 10.81 14.13
N GLU A 826 -34.95 10.81 15.03
CA GLU A 826 -36.30 11.35 14.81
C GLU A 826 -36.78 11.99 16.10
N LYS A 827 -37.66 13.00 15.99
CA LYS A 827 -38.29 13.62 17.17
C LYS A 827 -39.12 12.57 17.90
N VAL A 828 -38.70 12.24 19.11
CA VAL A 828 -39.50 11.37 19.98
C VAL A 828 -40.61 12.25 20.59
N ASN A 829 -41.87 12.04 20.17
CA ASN A 829 -43.02 12.63 20.86
C ASN A 829 -43.17 11.99 22.23
N THR A 830 -42.52 12.58 23.23
CA THR A 830 -42.75 12.18 24.63
C THR A 830 -44.13 12.68 25.04
N LEU A 831 -44.81 11.92 25.94
CA LEU A 831 -46.09 12.36 26.52
C LEU A 831 -46.01 13.79 27.13
N GLU A 832 -44.82 14.24 27.53
CA GLU A 832 -44.56 15.59 28.05
C GLU A 832 -44.72 16.68 26.96
N SER A 833 -44.41 16.37 25.69
CA SER A 833 -44.59 17.34 24.57
C SER A 833 -46.09 17.53 24.20
N PHE A 834 -46.97 16.65 24.65
CA PHE A 834 -48.43 16.82 24.52
C PHE A 834 -49.02 17.75 25.59
N PHE A 835 -48.26 18.04 26.66
CA PHE A 835 -48.71 18.87 27.77
C PHE A 835 -47.98 20.22 27.90
N ALA A 836 -46.99 20.48 26.99
CA ALA A 836 -46.32 21.78 26.85
C ALA A 836 -47.00 22.61 25.73
#